data_9904dde847bb762ae49404e9e378af74
#
_entry.id   9904dde847bb762ae49404e9e378af74
#
_cell.length_a   1.000
_cell.length_b   1.000
_cell.length_c   1.000
_cell.angle_alpha   90.00
_cell.angle_beta   90.00
_cell.angle_gamma   90.00
#
_symmetry.space_group_name_H-M   'P 1'
#
loop_
_entity.id
_entity.type
_entity.pdbx_description
1 polymer ?
#
loop_
_entity_poly.entity_id
_entity_poly.type
_entity_poly.pdbx_seq_one_letter_code
_entity_poly.pdbx_strand_id
1 'polypeptide(L)'
;MKHNRILSATLLGGLMILSAACVEEASINEQYRPAGSEIAFSASAGYNNGTATRTEYSGYVNGSNDYERINWLANDPLTINYTHAGATESGNYVVTSSITPDQEISNAEIEAAGEKLHWGEGTGDHLFYAMYPTTGFKNNSTASLVNNHVRGTIPAAQTVTLKNGVYEPAMQYGYMVAYKRIEASSTASVVKLPFRPAMTAIQFRLSTQDAAPLTVSSFEMSSTSTAKIAGTFEFDITGGNDRGATWNTVSTSGTTNKITVTFAGGTPTIEKDKVLDFTVFALPVDFTEVTIKLNFTDGSSKRLELKKNATTWFNFEATKKYRITNAEVPGGEVWDYFIEEIPDLTTYGHLATTSSMPFNVVSYKVKRGTTTKVPVAWNLEYQPNGASGWSSTPDDKIDVNITSGGGSAVTTANGANISRDHNASEYSGDAPDVVDGSTAALRTAADIPAAAKDSDGYYDLSKHPVYGPDQFGAPQSMETANCYVVQGPGLYKFPLVYGNAIKAGATNKASYDVSDNAAAGQSYFLSNFLRHDDQPITNPWIKNNGFNVNSAIIVWQDGTNNADGQIIKDADVTVDGDYIKFEVKRELIRPGNVIIAARVGSTVVWSWHIWVTEKDLTPKAVKDAINNTNWMMNYNLGWMDATAARGTKWNDWTTRVRITQAESGKQVTFRVRQIGETISVDANIGSNTFYQWGRKDPMLPAASSNTDKAQYSATGMLWEKSSTHTVGNSTAPKFGHSIQHPNWQYVALNLNEGYWTGYFYLGNLWDSGLVNDGNVGEFGNRFPVKTVYDPCPRGFVVPYLYGFSGFGGGLDYTRPMGSGTINGTQLADGYRFNTGVSGTIFFPFCGARAHDGNHGGEGTSIYDVRDLGYYWTACANRYNSTTNASGVETRKTSKMMIMLREANYIRAGHEQRKAAAYAIRPVLEDQH
;
A
#
# COMPACT_ATOMS: atom_id res chain seq x y z
N MET A 1 -7.78 -34.08 -35.74
CA MET A 1 -8.65 -33.20 -34.97
C MET A 1 -9.05 -33.96 -33.71
N LYS A 2 -8.36 -33.70 -32.61
CA LYS A 2 -8.70 -34.29 -31.32
C LYS A 2 -9.25 -33.20 -30.43
N HIS A 3 -10.47 -33.37 -30.03
CA HIS A 3 -11.20 -32.44 -29.17
C HIS A 3 -10.62 -32.51 -27.74
N ASN A 4 -10.05 -31.42 -27.27
CA ASN A 4 -9.88 -31.16 -25.85
C ASN A 4 -11.27 -30.97 -25.23
N ARG A 5 -11.77 -31.94 -24.51
CA ARG A 5 -12.97 -31.78 -23.69
C ARG A 5 -12.57 -31.20 -22.33
N ILE A 6 -12.83 -29.92 -22.21
CA ILE A 6 -12.93 -29.28 -20.89
C ILE A 6 -14.16 -29.89 -20.21
N LEU A 7 -13.98 -30.39 -19.00
CA LEU A 7 -15.10 -30.89 -18.20
C LEU A 7 -15.97 -29.68 -17.78
N SER A 8 -17.07 -29.52 -18.49
CA SER A 8 -18.16 -28.67 -18.01
C SER A 8 -18.98 -29.49 -17.03
N ALA A 9 -18.91 -29.14 -15.74
CA ALA A 9 -19.94 -29.58 -14.83
C ALA A 9 -21.22 -28.88 -15.22
N THR A 10 -22.15 -29.61 -15.83
CA THR A 10 -23.45 -29.03 -16.18
C THR A 10 -24.29 -28.96 -14.93
N LEU A 11 -24.35 -27.78 -14.33
CA LEU A 11 -25.31 -27.48 -13.27
C LEU A 11 -26.65 -27.21 -13.91
N LEU A 12 -27.64 -28.08 -13.70
CA LEU A 12 -29.03 -27.72 -13.91
C LEU A 12 -29.44 -26.77 -12.77
N GLY A 13 -29.14 -25.48 -12.95
CA GLY A 13 -29.69 -24.42 -12.10
C GLY A 13 -31.18 -24.32 -12.37
N GLY A 14 -31.97 -24.97 -11.56
CA GLY A 14 -33.39 -24.67 -11.52
C GLY A 14 -33.57 -23.23 -11.02
N LEU A 15 -34.05 -22.36 -11.90
CA LEU A 15 -34.56 -21.04 -11.55
C LEU A 15 -35.78 -21.26 -10.66
N MET A 16 -35.63 -21.13 -9.36
CA MET A 16 -36.78 -21.17 -8.45
C MET A 16 -37.60 -19.91 -8.63
N ILE A 17 -38.72 -20.06 -9.31
CA ILE A 17 -39.82 -19.10 -9.24
C ILE A 17 -40.45 -19.26 -7.85
N LEU A 18 -40.47 -18.19 -7.07
CA LEU A 18 -41.18 -18.11 -5.81
C LEU A 18 -42.68 -18.39 -6.03
N SER A 19 -43.13 -19.58 -5.70
CA SER A 19 -44.54 -19.80 -5.40
C SER A 19 -44.68 -20.04 -3.89
N ALA A 20 -45.29 -19.08 -3.21
CA ALA A 20 -45.71 -19.23 -1.83
C ALA A 20 -46.78 -20.30 -1.76
N ALA A 21 -46.42 -21.50 -1.29
CA ALA A 21 -47.39 -22.45 -0.87
C ALA A 21 -47.64 -22.27 0.65
N CYS A 22 -48.79 -21.77 0.98
CA CYS A 22 -49.30 -21.86 2.38
C CYS A 22 -49.50 -23.31 2.75
N VAL A 23 -48.74 -23.76 3.73
CA VAL A 23 -49.08 -25.03 4.40
C VAL A 23 -50.01 -24.70 5.56
N GLU A 24 -51.22 -25.29 5.57
CA GLU A 24 -52.12 -25.20 6.71
C GLU A 24 -51.44 -25.75 7.99
N GLU A 25 -51.33 -24.88 8.98
CA GLU A 25 -50.86 -25.26 10.29
C GLU A 25 -51.93 -26.12 11.00
N ALA A 26 -51.58 -27.31 11.41
CA ALA A 26 -52.45 -28.05 12.35
C ALA A 26 -52.64 -27.20 13.62
N SER A 27 -53.88 -26.89 13.94
CA SER A 27 -54.23 -26.10 15.10
C SER A 27 -53.86 -26.83 16.38
N ILE A 28 -52.78 -26.36 17.02
CA ILE A 28 -52.48 -26.70 18.41
C ILE A 28 -53.39 -25.80 19.26
N ASN A 29 -54.12 -26.37 20.23
CA ASN A 29 -54.97 -25.65 21.16
C ASN A 29 -54.20 -24.46 21.78
N GLU A 30 -54.69 -23.25 21.56
CA GLU A 30 -54.20 -22.05 22.19
C GLU A 30 -54.49 -22.10 23.70
N GLN A 31 -53.46 -22.45 24.49
CA GLN A 31 -53.56 -22.35 25.96
C GLN A 31 -53.13 -20.94 26.39
N TYR A 32 -53.84 -20.38 27.39
CA TYR A 32 -53.53 -19.10 28.02
C TYR A 32 -52.07 -19.11 28.53
N ARG A 33 -51.33 -18.05 28.27
CA ARG A 33 -49.93 -17.80 28.65
C ARG A 33 -49.84 -16.94 29.92
N PRO A 34 -49.77 -17.50 31.14
CA PRO A 34 -49.52 -16.71 32.33
C PRO A 34 -48.04 -16.30 32.40
N ALA A 35 -47.76 -15.04 32.79
CA ALA A 35 -46.40 -14.63 33.12
C ALA A 35 -45.79 -15.54 34.20
N GLY A 36 -44.49 -15.87 34.07
CA GLY A 36 -43.83 -16.82 34.95
C GLY A 36 -44.07 -18.29 34.63
N SER A 37 -44.97 -18.61 33.65
CA SER A 37 -45.14 -20.00 33.19
C SER A 37 -43.96 -20.40 32.28
N GLU A 38 -43.71 -21.71 32.27
CA GLU A 38 -42.69 -22.34 31.41
C GLU A 38 -42.97 -22.09 29.92
N ILE A 39 -41.95 -21.80 29.15
CA ILE A 39 -42.03 -21.64 27.69
C ILE A 39 -41.85 -23.02 27.03
N ALA A 40 -42.87 -23.47 26.32
CA ALA A 40 -42.75 -24.65 25.48
C ALA A 40 -42.18 -24.29 24.11
N PHE A 41 -41.31 -25.09 23.57
CA PHE A 41 -40.69 -24.88 22.28
C PHE A 41 -40.88 -26.08 21.34
N SER A 42 -40.90 -25.75 20.05
CA SER A 42 -40.72 -26.72 18.97
C SER A 42 -39.75 -26.21 17.94
N ALA A 43 -39.06 -27.08 17.23
CA ALA A 43 -38.05 -26.73 16.24
C ALA A 43 -38.40 -27.27 14.85
N SER A 44 -38.27 -26.43 13.84
CA SER A 44 -38.26 -26.82 12.42
C SER A 44 -36.98 -26.35 11.76
N ALA A 45 -36.45 -27.04 10.75
CA ALA A 45 -35.24 -26.62 10.08
C ALA A 45 -35.26 -26.92 8.56
N GLY A 46 -34.60 -26.15 7.74
CA GLY A 46 -34.50 -26.38 6.29
C GLY A 46 -33.78 -25.30 5.52
N TYR A 47 -33.32 -25.66 4.33
CA TYR A 47 -32.84 -24.72 3.29
C TYR A 47 -34.06 -24.23 2.50
N ASN A 48 -34.35 -22.95 2.56
CA ASN A 48 -35.38 -22.23 1.80
C ASN A 48 -36.72 -22.94 1.46
N ASN A 49 -37.76 -22.44 2.10
CA ASN A 49 -39.16 -22.67 1.79
C ASN A 49 -39.72 -24.07 1.99
N GLY A 50 -40.00 -24.36 3.23
CA GLY A 50 -40.95 -25.40 3.57
C GLY A 50 -40.34 -26.78 3.46
N THR A 51 -40.42 -27.42 4.55
CA THR A 51 -40.51 -28.83 4.74
C THR A 51 -39.22 -29.65 4.79
N ALA A 52 -38.92 -29.92 6.00
CA ALA A 52 -38.26 -31.07 6.59
C ALA A 52 -36.75 -31.01 6.85
N THR A 53 -36.43 -31.59 7.94
CA THR A 53 -35.27 -31.30 8.74
C THR A 53 -34.59 -32.56 9.21
N ARG A 54 -33.27 -32.60 9.05
CA ARG A 54 -32.46 -33.64 9.72
C ARG A 54 -31.16 -33.07 10.20
N THR A 55 -30.70 -33.47 11.33
CA THR A 55 -29.29 -33.49 11.69
C THR A 55 -28.59 -34.76 11.16
N GLU A 56 -29.29 -35.59 10.42
CA GLU A 56 -28.74 -36.51 9.43
C GLU A 56 -29.22 -36.08 8.04
N TYR A 57 -28.35 -36.03 7.06
CA TYR A 57 -28.71 -35.88 5.66
C TYR A 57 -29.33 -37.21 5.20
N SER A 58 -30.64 -37.30 5.09
CA SER A 58 -31.26 -38.42 4.42
C SER A 58 -31.16 -38.21 2.91
N GLY A 59 -30.89 -39.26 2.21
CA GLY A 59 -30.93 -39.30 0.77
C GLY A 59 -32.22 -38.74 0.18
N TYR A 60 -32.16 -38.36 -1.08
CA TYR A 60 -33.22 -37.82 -1.90
C TYR A 60 -34.55 -38.52 -1.74
N VAL A 61 -35.60 -37.75 -1.54
CA VAL A 61 -36.96 -38.19 -1.84
C VAL A 61 -37.27 -37.76 -3.29
N ASN A 62 -37.44 -38.75 -4.16
CA ASN A 62 -37.74 -38.55 -5.55
C ASN A 62 -39.19 -38.07 -5.69
N GLY A 63 -39.38 -36.76 -5.89
CA GLY A 63 -40.67 -36.14 -6.13
C GLY A 63 -40.42 -34.80 -6.82
N SER A 64 -41.36 -34.26 -7.59
CA SER A 64 -41.28 -33.14 -8.51
C SER A 64 -40.71 -31.82 -7.96
N ASN A 65 -40.24 -31.79 -6.75
CA ASN A 65 -39.54 -30.66 -6.14
C ASN A 65 -38.33 -31.19 -5.35
N ASP A 66 -37.13 -30.83 -5.73
CA ASP A 66 -35.87 -31.24 -5.11
C ASP A 66 -35.66 -30.61 -3.74
N TYR A 67 -36.32 -31.09 -2.72
CA TYR A 67 -36.12 -30.65 -1.34
C TYR A 67 -35.24 -31.66 -0.61
N GLU A 68 -34.15 -31.19 -0.03
CA GLU A 68 -33.33 -31.97 0.85
C GLU A 68 -33.74 -31.72 2.28
N ARG A 69 -34.05 -32.82 2.99
CA ARG A 69 -34.51 -32.79 4.36
C ARG A 69 -33.36 -32.85 5.35
N ILE A 70 -33.35 -31.94 6.33
CA ILE A 70 -32.54 -32.03 7.54
C ILE A 70 -33.47 -32.52 8.62
N ASN A 71 -33.29 -33.70 9.23
CA ASN A 71 -34.15 -34.20 10.32
C ASN A 71 -33.43 -34.07 11.65
N TRP A 72 -34.23 -33.73 12.65
CA TRP A 72 -33.81 -33.79 14.03
C TRP A 72 -33.65 -35.22 14.51
N LEU A 73 -32.62 -35.45 15.33
CA LEU A 73 -32.45 -36.70 16.05
C LEU A 73 -32.75 -36.50 17.54
N ALA A 74 -33.19 -37.55 18.20
CA ALA A 74 -33.35 -37.49 19.65
C ALA A 74 -32.02 -37.13 20.32
N ASN A 75 -32.08 -36.23 21.31
CA ASN A 75 -30.98 -35.67 22.05
C ASN A 75 -30.11 -34.67 21.27
N ASP A 76 -30.56 -34.20 20.12
CA ASP A 76 -29.89 -33.07 19.46
C ASP A 76 -29.93 -31.82 20.35
N PRO A 77 -28.80 -31.23 20.72
CA PRO A 77 -28.75 -30.17 21.71
C PRO A 77 -28.84 -28.78 21.06
N LEU A 78 -29.61 -27.92 21.67
CA LEU A 78 -29.89 -26.56 21.25
C LEU A 78 -29.57 -25.57 22.38
N THR A 79 -29.17 -24.34 22.02
CA THR A 79 -29.14 -23.22 22.96
C THR A 79 -30.19 -22.19 22.51
N ILE A 80 -31.02 -21.72 23.45
CA ILE A 80 -32.01 -20.68 23.18
C ILE A 80 -31.74 -19.51 24.10
N ASN A 81 -31.60 -18.32 23.52
CA ASN A 81 -31.60 -17.04 24.23
C ASN A 81 -33.00 -16.44 24.12
N TYR A 82 -33.53 -16.05 25.24
CA TYR A 82 -34.79 -15.36 25.35
C TYR A 82 -34.58 -13.92 25.85
N THR A 83 -35.02 -12.94 25.07
CA THR A 83 -34.88 -11.51 25.40
C THR A 83 -36.28 -10.91 25.56
N HIS A 84 -36.53 -10.29 26.72
CA HIS A 84 -37.73 -9.56 27.00
C HIS A 84 -37.43 -8.38 27.92
N ALA A 85 -38.03 -7.23 27.66
CA ALA A 85 -37.85 -5.99 28.43
C ALA A 85 -36.37 -5.59 28.69
N GLY A 86 -35.47 -5.91 27.75
CA GLY A 86 -34.03 -5.61 27.84
C GLY A 86 -33.19 -6.61 28.63
N ALA A 87 -33.82 -7.61 29.26
CA ALA A 87 -33.12 -8.74 29.89
C ALA A 87 -33.01 -9.92 28.91
N THR A 88 -31.89 -10.62 28.95
CA THR A 88 -31.67 -11.85 28.16
C THR A 88 -31.34 -13.01 29.06
N GLU A 89 -32.07 -14.07 28.93
CA GLU A 89 -31.87 -15.37 29.59
C GLU A 89 -31.45 -16.42 28.56
N SER A 90 -30.74 -17.43 28.98
CA SER A 90 -30.24 -18.50 28.10
C SER A 90 -30.56 -19.85 28.70
N GLY A 91 -31.07 -20.75 27.88
CA GLY A 91 -31.34 -22.13 28.26
C GLY A 91 -30.82 -23.12 27.25
N ASN A 92 -30.42 -24.30 27.74
CA ASN A 92 -30.04 -25.43 26.90
C ASN A 92 -31.20 -26.40 26.79
N TYR A 93 -31.48 -26.84 25.59
CA TYR A 93 -32.59 -27.70 25.22
C TYR A 93 -32.12 -28.89 24.40
N VAL A 94 -32.89 -29.95 24.36
CA VAL A 94 -32.66 -31.14 23.54
C VAL A 94 -33.93 -31.55 22.81
N VAL A 95 -33.74 -32.13 21.63
CA VAL A 95 -34.83 -32.74 20.87
C VAL A 95 -35.26 -34.04 21.58
N THR A 96 -36.58 -34.18 21.85
CA THR A 96 -37.12 -35.33 22.58
C THR A 96 -37.54 -36.49 21.68
N SER A 97 -37.86 -36.23 20.43
CA SER A 97 -38.26 -37.23 19.46
C SER A 97 -37.46 -37.19 18.18
N SER A 98 -37.06 -38.31 17.61
CA SER A 98 -36.55 -38.43 16.25
C SER A 98 -37.70 -38.52 15.27
N ILE A 99 -37.63 -37.70 14.21
CA ILE A 99 -38.59 -37.75 13.13
C ILE A 99 -38.15 -38.82 12.16
N THR A 100 -39.02 -39.71 11.75
CA THR A 100 -38.72 -40.76 10.79
C THR A 100 -38.62 -40.18 9.38
N PRO A 101 -37.78 -40.81 8.48
CA PRO A 101 -37.48 -40.24 7.17
C PRO A 101 -38.68 -39.94 6.27
N ASP A 102 -39.76 -40.63 6.42
CA ASP A 102 -40.93 -40.58 5.55
C ASP A 102 -42.07 -39.68 6.05
N GLN A 103 -41.89 -39.01 7.18
CA GLN A 103 -42.88 -38.07 7.69
C GLN A 103 -42.65 -36.67 7.09
N GLU A 104 -43.69 -36.12 6.49
CA GLU A 104 -43.74 -34.70 6.16
C GLU A 104 -43.65 -33.88 7.45
N ILE A 105 -42.94 -32.79 7.41
CA ILE A 105 -42.53 -31.87 8.45
C ILE A 105 -43.45 -31.95 9.67
N SER A 106 -42.93 -32.52 10.70
CA SER A 106 -43.42 -32.25 12.05
C SER A 106 -42.41 -31.34 12.74
N ASN A 107 -42.87 -30.35 13.47
CA ASN A 107 -42.02 -29.62 14.39
C ASN A 107 -41.51 -30.66 15.43
N ALA A 108 -40.16 -30.71 15.59
CA ALA A 108 -39.62 -31.52 16.65
C ALA A 108 -39.94 -30.90 18.01
N GLU A 109 -40.38 -31.69 18.93
CA GLU A 109 -40.54 -31.27 20.33
C GLU A 109 -39.17 -31.17 20.96
N ILE A 110 -38.98 -30.14 21.77
CA ILE A 110 -37.72 -29.89 22.48
C ILE A 110 -38.00 -29.62 23.94
N GLU A 111 -37.18 -30.18 24.81
CA GLU A 111 -37.31 -30.04 26.27
C GLU A 111 -36.02 -29.45 26.86
N ALA A 112 -36.12 -28.73 27.97
CA ALA A 112 -35.00 -28.18 28.67
C ALA A 112 -34.03 -29.25 29.17
N ALA A 113 -32.75 -29.12 28.84
CA ALA A 113 -31.66 -29.93 29.35
C ALA A 113 -31.06 -29.39 30.67
N GLY A 114 -31.70 -28.42 31.27
CA GLY A 114 -31.31 -27.75 32.51
C GLY A 114 -32.42 -26.84 33.01
N GLU A 115 -32.04 -25.60 33.34
CA GLU A 115 -33.04 -24.59 33.73
C GLU A 115 -33.95 -24.24 32.55
N LYS A 116 -35.24 -24.06 32.87
CA LYS A 116 -36.28 -23.74 31.90
C LYS A 116 -36.43 -22.25 31.74
N LEU A 117 -36.70 -21.80 30.53
CA LEU A 117 -37.06 -20.41 30.28
C LEU A 117 -38.54 -20.17 30.60
N HIS A 118 -38.84 -19.05 31.19
CA HIS A 118 -40.15 -18.65 31.61
C HIS A 118 -40.60 -17.35 30.95
N TRP A 119 -41.91 -17.24 30.71
CA TRP A 119 -42.47 -16.02 30.14
C TRP A 119 -42.27 -14.83 31.09
N GLY A 120 -41.61 -13.78 30.59
CA GLY A 120 -41.43 -12.53 31.32
C GLY A 120 -42.75 -11.74 31.49
N GLU A 121 -42.77 -10.89 32.52
CA GLU A 121 -43.88 -9.97 32.77
C GLU A 121 -43.69 -8.63 32.01
N GLY A 122 -44.80 -7.94 31.65
CA GLY A 122 -44.76 -6.62 31.08
C GLY A 122 -45.22 -6.51 29.63
N THR A 123 -45.07 -5.28 29.07
CA THR A 123 -45.56 -4.90 27.73
C THR A 123 -44.45 -4.85 26.73
N GLY A 124 -43.85 -5.91 26.39
CA GLY A 124 -42.78 -5.94 25.37
C GLY A 124 -42.82 -7.21 24.58
N ASP A 125 -42.31 -7.16 23.35
CA ASP A 125 -42.19 -8.37 22.55
C ASP A 125 -41.23 -9.35 23.18
N HIS A 126 -41.48 -10.62 22.95
CA HIS A 126 -40.63 -11.73 23.36
C HIS A 126 -39.80 -12.16 22.16
N LEU A 127 -38.49 -12.05 22.29
CA LEU A 127 -37.56 -12.34 21.21
C LEU A 127 -36.76 -13.62 21.55
N PHE A 128 -36.78 -14.54 20.64
CA PHE A 128 -36.11 -15.83 20.78
C PHE A 128 -35.04 -15.98 19.71
N TYR A 129 -33.84 -16.27 20.15
CA TYR A 129 -32.69 -16.55 19.32
C TYR A 129 -32.18 -17.94 19.65
N ALA A 130 -32.00 -18.79 18.68
CA ALA A 130 -31.60 -20.17 18.95
C ALA A 130 -30.49 -20.63 18.01
N MET A 131 -29.70 -21.54 18.50
CA MET A 131 -28.55 -22.10 17.78
C MET A 131 -28.47 -23.61 17.96
N TYR A 132 -28.14 -24.33 16.90
CA TYR A 132 -27.71 -25.73 16.88
C TYR A 132 -26.34 -25.81 16.14
N PRO A 133 -25.40 -26.64 16.56
CA PRO A 133 -25.37 -27.36 17.84
C PRO A 133 -24.90 -26.49 19.00
N THR A 134 -25.21 -26.84 20.21
CA THR A 134 -24.66 -26.17 21.40
C THR A 134 -23.19 -26.59 21.67
N THR A 135 -22.51 -25.82 22.52
CA THR A 135 -21.12 -26.04 22.92
C THR A 135 -20.92 -27.47 23.47
N GLY A 136 -19.82 -28.08 22.99
CA GLY A 136 -19.44 -29.43 23.44
C GLY A 136 -20.13 -30.59 22.71
N PHE A 137 -21.08 -30.32 21.82
CA PHE A 137 -21.73 -31.39 21.05
C PHE A 137 -20.72 -32.09 20.13
N LYS A 138 -20.59 -33.41 20.30
CA LYS A 138 -19.62 -34.22 19.54
C LYS A 138 -18.22 -33.59 19.48
N ASN A 139 -17.74 -33.05 20.61
CA ASN A 139 -16.44 -32.39 20.77
C ASN A 139 -16.27 -31.05 20.02
N ASN A 140 -17.34 -30.40 19.59
CA ASN A 140 -17.26 -29.05 19.06
C ASN A 140 -17.26 -28.02 20.21
N SER A 141 -16.08 -27.64 20.67
CA SER A 141 -15.90 -26.68 21.78
C SER A 141 -16.08 -25.21 21.36
N THR A 142 -16.16 -24.92 20.06
CA THR A 142 -16.24 -23.55 19.53
C THR A 142 -17.68 -23.07 19.31
N ALA A 143 -18.64 -23.99 19.23
CA ALA A 143 -20.06 -23.67 19.06
C ALA A 143 -20.60 -22.92 20.29
N SER A 144 -21.08 -21.71 20.12
CA SER A 144 -21.68 -20.93 21.22
C SER A 144 -22.67 -19.89 20.72
N LEU A 145 -23.70 -19.64 21.55
CA LEU A 145 -24.65 -18.54 21.40
C LEU A 145 -24.57 -17.67 22.65
N VAL A 146 -23.88 -16.54 22.57
CA VAL A 146 -23.70 -15.62 23.70
C VAL A 146 -24.11 -14.21 23.26
N ASN A 147 -24.99 -13.56 24.02
CA ASN A 147 -25.52 -12.22 23.71
C ASN A 147 -26.05 -12.13 22.26
N ASN A 148 -26.74 -13.18 21.80
CA ASN A 148 -27.27 -13.31 20.44
C ASN A 148 -26.21 -13.30 19.32
N HIS A 149 -24.95 -13.49 19.68
CA HIS A 149 -23.87 -13.77 18.76
C HIS A 149 -23.62 -15.26 18.67
N VAL A 150 -23.69 -15.78 17.46
CA VAL A 150 -23.37 -17.17 17.13
C VAL A 150 -21.91 -17.26 16.76
N ARG A 151 -21.19 -18.16 17.40
CA ARG A 151 -19.77 -18.45 17.11
C ARG A 151 -19.57 -19.90 16.77
N GLY A 152 -18.66 -20.17 15.88
CA GLY A 152 -18.35 -21.53 15.50
C GLY A 152 -17.07 -21.64 14.68
N THR A 153 -16.73 -22.86 14.31
CA THR A 153 -15.58 -23.17 13.47
C THR A 153 -15.97 -24.15 12.37
N ILE A 154 -15.55 -23.88 11.16
CA ILE A 154 -15.53 -24.83 10.07
C ILE A 154 -14.08 -25.31 9.92
N PRO A 155 -13.80 -26.57 10.23
CA PRO A 155 -12.42 -27.10 10.17
C PRO A 155 -11.94 -27.25 8.74
N ALA A 156 -10.64 -27.03 8.51
CA ALA A 156 -9.99 -27.29 7.24
C ALA A 156 -9.88 -28.80 6.92
N ALA A 157 -9.84 -29.62 7.96
CA ALA A 157 -9.91 -31.08 7.85
C ALA A 157 -11.29 -31.56 8.28
N GLN A 158 -12.02 -32.18 7.35
CA GLN A 158 -13.36 -32.75 7.61
C GLN A 158 -13.37 -34.25 7.39
N THR A 159 -14.14 -34.96 8.18
CA THR A 159 -14.35 -36.41 8.02
C THR A 159 -15.80 -36.66 7.66
N VAL A 160 -16.05 -37.39 6.59
CA VAL A 160 -17.37 -37.87 6.21
C VAL A 160 -17.44 -39.39 6.51
N THR A 161 -18.56 -39.81 7.03
CA THR A 161 -18.74 -41.21 7.53
C THR A 161 -19.82 -41.91 6.73
N LEU A 162 -19.51 -43.12 6.25
CA LEU A 162 -20.47 -43.92 5.48
C LEU A 162 -21.64 -44.39 6.37
N LYS A 163 -22.87 -44.00 5.97
CA LYS A 163 -24.11 -44.44 6.54
C LYS A 163 -25.12 -44.66 5.41
N ASN A 164 -25.78 -45.80 5.42
CA ASN A 164 -26.83 -46.12 4.45
C ASN A 164 -26.44 -45.89 2.97
N GLY A 165 -25.16 -46.14 2.65
CA GLY A 165 -24.65 -45.96 1.27
C GLY A 165 -24.25 -44.54 0.87
N VAL A 166 -24.36 -43.57 1.78
CA VAL A 166 -23.94 -42.15 1.55
C VAL A 166 -22.92 -41.74 2.60
N TYR A 167 -21.96 -40.93 2.22
CA TYR A 167 -20.98 -40.35 3.15
C TYR A 167 -21.55 -39.07 3.79
N GLU A 168 -22.01 -39.18 5.03
CA GLU A 168 -22.58 -38.06 5.77
C GLU A 168 -21.47 -37.15 6.36
N PRO A 169 -21.66 -35.84 6.36
CA PRO A 169 -20.76 -34.89 6.99
C PRO A 169 -20.84 -34.94 8.52
N ALA A 170 -19.82 -34.41 9.19
CA ALA A 170 -19.81 -34.28 10.65
C ALA A 170 -20.76 -33.17 11.12
N MET A 171 -21.95 -33.50 11.55
CA MET A 171 -23.03 -32.56 11.88
C MET A 171 -22.75 -31.67 13.08
N GLN A 172 -21.73 -31.92 13.89
CA GLN A 172 -21.26 -30.95 14.88
C GLN A 172 -20.76 -29.63 14.24
N TYR A 173 -20.55 -29.58 12.94
CA TYR A 173 -20.22 -28.37 12.14
C TYR A 173 -21.40 -27.94 11.24
N GLY A 174 -22.56 -28.60 11.39
CA GLY A 174 -23.78 -28.29 10.68
C GLY A 174 -24.59 -27.19 11.36
N TYR A 175 -24.02 -26.05 11.59
CA TYR A 175 -24.63 -24.94 12.33
C TYR A 175 -25.96 -24.49 11.72
N MET A 176 -26.96 -24.33 12.57
CA MET A 176 -28.25 -23.76 12.23
C MET A 176 -28.66 -22.71 13.27
N VAL A 177 -29.40 -21.72 12.86
CA VAL A 177 -29.85 -20.62 13.70
C VAL A 177 -31.34 -20.36 13.48
N ALA A 178 -32.03 -19.92 14.54
CA ALA A 178 -33.42 -19.53 14.46
C ALA A 178 -33.64 -18.20 15.16
N TYR A 179 -34.60 -17.44 14.66
CA TYR A 179 -35.15 -16.26 15.30
C TYR A 179 -36.66 -16.37 15.30
N LYS A 180 -37.28 -15.99 16.41
CA LYS A 180 -38.73 -15.87 16.52
C LYS A 180 -39.09 -14.70 17.42
N ARG A 181 -39.97 -13.84 16.94
CA ARG A 181 -40.63 -12.80 17.72
C ARG A 181 -42.03 -13.25 18.05
N ILE A 182 -42.43 -13.10 19.29
CA ILE A 182 -43.79 -13.27 19.77
C ILE A 182 -44.22 -11.90 20.32
N GLU A 183 -45.29 -11.36 19.79
CA GLU A 183 -45.81 -10.07 20.24
C GLU A 183 -46.33 -10.17 21.66
N ALA A 184 -46.25 -9.07 22.41
CA ALA A 184 -46.72 -9.02 23.79
C ALA A 184 -48.23 -9.42 23.94
N SER A 185 -49.01 -9.12 22.91
CA SER A 185 -50.45 -9.42 22.85
C SER A 185 -50.75 -10.88 22.46
N SER A 186 -49.77 -11.64 22.05
CA SER A 186 -49.95 -13.02 21.59
C SER A 186 -50.30 -13.97 22.76
N THR A 187 -51.20 -14.88 22.53
CA THR A 187 -51.60 -15.94 23.48
C THR A 187 -50.88 -17.26 23.24
N ALA A 188 -49.93 -17.30 22.32
CA ALA A 188 -49.19 -18.49 21.96
C ALA A 188 -48.45 -19.08 23.18
N SER A 189 -48.73 -20.34 23.47
CA SER A 189 -48.11 -21.09 24.57
C SER A 189 -46.86 -21.88 24.13
N VAL A 190 -46.71 -22.09 22.82
CA VAL A 190 -45.57 -22.81 22.22
C VAL A 190 -44.83 -21.89 21.23
N VAL A 191 -43.55 -21.77 21.38
CA VAL A 191 -42.71 -21.02 20.48
C VAL A 191 -42.13 -21.95 19.41
N LYS A 192 -42.56 -21.73 18.18
CA LYS A 192 -42.03 -22.48 17.01
C LYS A 192 -40.78 -21.82 16.50
N LEU A 193 -39.61 -22.48 16.59
CA LEU A 193 -38.30 -21.97 16.18
C LEU A 193 -37.96 -22.45 14.76
N PRO A 194 -37.92 -21.56 13.76
CA PRO A 194 -37.64 -21.91 12.37
C PRO A 194 -36.11 -21.89 12.13
N PHE A 195 -35.44 -22.99 12.34
CA PHE A 195 -34.02 -23.12 12.15
C PHE A 195 -33.63 -23.07 10.67
N ARG A 196 -32.55 -22.38 10.37
CA ARG A 196 -31.94 -22.29 9.04
C ARG A 196 -30.45 -22.54 9.13
N PRO A 197 -29.87 -23.22 8.14
CA PRO A 197 -28.41 -23.40 8.06
C PRO A 197 -27.65 -22.08 8.05
N ALA A 198 -26.56 -22.05 8.77
CA ALA A 198 -25.70 -20.89 8.95
C ALA A 198 -24.34 -21.04 8.25
N MET A 199 -24.10 -22.12 7.52
CA MET A 199 -22.88 -22.35 6.74
C MET A 199 -23.21 -22.63 5.28
N THR A 200 -22.21 -22.54 4.42
CA THR A 200 -22.33 -22.97 3.02
C THR A 200 -22.08 -24.47 2.94
N ALA A 201 -22.96 -25.21 2.30
CA ALA A 201 -22.84 -26.66 2.11
C ALA A 201 -22.68 -27.00 0.63
N ILE A 202 -21.73 -27.89 0.30
CA ILE A 202 -21.51 -28.34 -1.08
C ILE A 202 -21.54 -29.87 -1.11
N GLN A 203 -22.53 -30.40 -1.81
CA GLN A 203 -22.65 -31.83 -2.04
C GLN A 203 -21.97 -32.18 -3.36
N PHE A 204 -21.03 -33.09 -3.31
CA PHE A 204 -20.34 -33.65 -4.47
C PHE A 204 -20.90 -35.00 -4.84
N ARG A 205 -21.21 -35.18 -6.12
CA ARG A 205 -21.62 -36.47 -6.69
C ARG A 205 -20.68 -36.78 -7.86
N LEU A 206 -19.68 -37.61 -7.58
CA LEU A 206 -18.61 -37.95 -8.50
C LEU A 206 -18.89 -39.28 -9.20
N SER A 207 -18.75 -39.33 -10.50
CA SER A 207 -18.87 -40.50 -11.34
C SER A 207 -17.66 -40.66 -12.29
N THR A 208 -17.49 -41.79 -12.90
CA THR A 208 -16.48 -42.03 -13.96
C THR A 208 -17.07 -42.86 -15.07
N GLN A 209 -16.51 -42.73 -16.29
CA GLN A 209 -16.78 -43.62 -17.40
C GLN A 209 -15.78 -44.79 -17.51
N ASP A 210 -14.81 -44.82 -16.59
CA ASP A 210 -13.81 -45.89 -16.57
C ASP A 210 -14.45 -47.21 -16.19
N ALA A 211 -13.97 -48.27 -16.84
CA ALA A 211 -14.39 -49.64 -16.55
C ALA A 211 -13.86 -50.13 -15.18
N ALA A 212 -12.72 -49.59 -14.73
CA ALA A 212 -12.13 -49.90 -13.43
C ALA A 212 -12.53 -48.88 -12.36
N PRO A 213 -12.90 -49.30 -11.15
CA PRO A 213 -13.18 -48.42 -10.04
C PRO A 213 -11.97 -47.56 -9.65
N LEU A 214 -12.20 -46.30 -9.30
CA LEU A 214 -11.19 -45.38 -8.77
C LEU A 214 -11.36 -45.26 -7.27
N THR A 215 -10.40 -45.77 -6.50
CA THR A 215 -10.49 -45.72 -5.02
C THR A 215 -9.84 -44.45 -4.50
N VAL A 216 -10.65 -43.61 -3.87
CA VAL A 216 -10.25 -42.28 -3.34
C VAL A 216 -9.57 -42.45 -1.98
N SER A 217 -8.40 -41.85 -1.78
CA SER A 217 -7.73 -41.76 -0.47
C SER A 217 -8.08 -40.49 0.27
N SER A 218 -8.18 -39.36 -0.43
CA SER A 218 -8.62 -38.08 0.09
C SER A 218 -9.18 -37.17 -1.00
N PHE A 219 -9.97 -36.19 -0.58
CA PHE A 219 -10.51 -35.15 -1.43
C PHE A 219 -10.08 -33.79 -0.87
N GLU A 220 -9.63 -32.92 -1.74
CA GLU A 220 -9.31 -31.53 -1.40
C GLU A 220 -10.15 -30.57 -2.23
N MET A 221 -10.73 -29.56 -1.58
CA MET A 221 -11.42 -28.45 -2.22
C MET A 221 -10.68 -27.18 -1.90
N SER A 222 -10.35 -26.38 -2.91
CA SER A 222 -9.66 -25.09 -2.74
C SER A 222 -10.39 -24.00 -3.52
N SER A 223 -10.48 -22.80 -2.91
CA SER A 223 -10.92 -21.58 -3.59
C SER A 223 -9.72 -20.67 -3.81
N THR A 224 -9.57 -20.17 -5.04
CA THR A 224 -8.57 -19.13 -5.36
C THR A 224 -9.13 -17.71 -5.16
N SER A 225 -10.41 -17.60 -4.77
CA SER A 225 -11.00 -16.32 -4.36
C SER A 225 -10.34 -15.80 -3.07
N THR A 226 -10.54 -14.52 -2.78
CA THR A 226 -10.01 -13.88 -1.57
C THR A 226 -10.61 -14.42 -0.28
N ALA A 227 -11.79 -15.03 -0.37
CA ALA A 227 -12.51 -15.57 0.77
C ALA A 227 -11.83 -16.85 1.30
N LYS A 228 -11.60 -16.90 2.59
CA LYS A 228 -11.23 -18.14 3.30
C LYS A 228 -12.47 -18.97 3.51
N ILE A 229 -12.37 -20.28 3.26
CA ILE A 229 -13.51 -21.22 3.33
C ILE A 229 -13.51 -22.10 4.57
N ALA A 230 -12.44 -22.07 5.36
CA ALA A 230 -12.34 -22.73 6.65
C ALA A 230 -11.69 -21.81 7.69
N GLY A 231 -12.12 -21.91 8.95
CA GLY A 231 -11.71 -21.06 10.06
C GLY A 231 -12.84 -20.84 11.04
N THR A 232 -12.77 -19.78 11.82
CA THR A 232 -13.83 -19.38 12.76
C THR A 232 -14.77 -18.37 12.14
N PHE A 233 -15.99 -18.32 12.63
CA PHE A 233 -16.98 -17.31 12.29
C PHE A 233 -17.72 -16.81 13.52
N GLU A 234 -18.20 -15.57 13.42
CA GLU A 234 -19.09 -14.95 14.37
C GLU A 234 -20.07 -14.06 13.62
N PHE A 235 -21.34 -14.14 13.97
CA PHE A 235 -22.36 -13.24 13.44
C PHE A 235 -23.46 -12.96 14.47
N ASP A 236 -24.06 -11.77 14.37
CA ASP A 236 -25.17 -11.32 15.17
C ASP A 236 -26.48 -11.74 14.50
N ILE A 237 -27.33 -12.43 15.24
CA ILE A 237 -28.66 -12.87 14.77
C ILE A 237 -29.81 -11.99 15.24
N THR A 238 -29.52 -10.82 15.82
CA THR A 238 -30.57 -9.87 16.28
C THR A 238 -31.38 -9.26 15.16
N GLY A 239 -30.88 -9.27 13.91
CA GLY A 239 -31.59 -8.81 12.70
C GLY A 239 -32.60 -9.77 12.13
N GLY A 240 -32.96 -10.84 12.84
CA GLY A 240 -33.92 -11.85 12.41
C GLY A 240 -35.32 -11.32 12.14
N ASN A 241 -36.09 -12.04 11.34
CA ASN A 241 -37.48 -11.77 11.03
C ASN A 241 -38.31 -13.06 11.20
N ASP A 242 -39.63 -12.95 11.13
CA ASP A 242 -40.56 -14.07 11.35
C ASP A 242 -40.39 -15.24 10.36
N ARG A 243 -39.59 -15.10 9.33
CA ARG A 243 -39.24 -16.14 8.38
C ARG A 243 -37.94 -16.87 8.73
N GLY A 244 -37.28 -16.50 9.82
CA GLY A 244 -36.06 -17.10 10.33
C GLY A 244 -34.98 -16.11 10.66
N ALA A 245 -33.89 -16.61 11.19
CA ALA A 245 -32.73 -15.76 11.49
C ALA A 245 -32.08 -15.21 10.21
N THR A 246 -31.82 -13.91 10.25
CA THR A 246 -30.91 -13.26 9.35
C THR A 246 -29.80 -12.62 10.17
N TRP A 247 -28.59 -12.62 9.69
CA TRP A 247 -27.47 -12.00 10.38
C TRP A 247 -27.09 -10.69 9.73
N ASN A 248 -26.84 -9.69 10.57
CA ASN A 248 -26.48 -8.35 10.11
C ASN A 248 -25.02 -8.25 9.69
N THR A 249 -24.15 -9.02 10.35
CA THR A 249 -22.71 -8.96 10.11
C THR A 249 -22.10 -10.34 10.30
N VAL A 250 -21.42 -10.83 9.30
CA VAL A 250 -20.60 -12.04 9.40
C VAL A 250 -19.15 -11.61 9.53
N SER A 251 -18.56 -11.90 10.69
CA SER A 251 -17.13 -11.77 10.92
C SER A 251 -16.49 -13.15 10.80
N THR A 252 -15.53 -13.30 9.92
CA THR A 252 -14.79 -14.54 9.76
C THR A 252 -13.31 -14.33 10.00
N SER A 253 -12.70 -15.26 10.74
CA SER A 253 -11.24 -15.36 10.85
C SER A 253 -10.81 -16.64 10.15
N GLY A 254 -10.83 -16.57 8.82
CA GLY A 254 -10.44 -17.70 7.97
C GLY A 254 -8.95 -17.94 8.02
N THR A 255 -8.55 -19.19 8.20
CA THR A 255 -7.15 -19.60 8.24
C THR A 255 -6.68 -20.15 6.90
N THR A 256 -7.60 -20.69 6.10
CA THR A 256 -7.28 -21.27 4.80
C THR A 256 -8.44 -21.18 3.82
N ASN A 257 -8.11 -21.18 2.56
CA ASN A 257 -9.04 -21.33 1.44
C ASN A 257 -9.14 -22.78 0.94
N LYS A 258 -8.65 -23.75 1.73
CA LYS A 258 -8.63 -25.16 1.41
C LYS A 258 -9.33 -25.98 2.48
N ILE A 259 -10.12 -26.99 2.04
CA ILE A 259 -10.74 -28.00 2.88
C ILE A 259 -10.31 -29.36 2.37
N THR A 260 -9.81 -30.21 3.27
CA THR A 260 -9.45 -31.61 3.00
C THR A 260 -10.50 -32.54 3.63
N VAL A 261 -10.98 -33.49 2.86
CA VAL A 261 -11.97 -34.47 3.32
C VAL A 261 -11.35 -35.87 3.37
N THR A 262 -11.53 -36.54 4.49
CA THR A 262 -11.22 -37.96 4.68
C THR A 262 -12.51 -38.76 4.82
N PHE A 263 -12.48 -40.00 4.35
CA PHE A 263 -13.63 -40.87 4.33
C PHE A 263 -13.47 -41.97 5.39
N ALA A 264 -14.51 -42.18 6.19
CA ALA A 264 -14.55 -43.17 7.28
C ALA A 264 -15.72 -44.15 7.10
N GLY A 265 -15.59 -45.36 7.65
CA GLY A 265 -16.65 -46.36 7.66
C GLY A 265 -16.82 -47.17 6.39
N GLY A 266 -15.98 -46.92 5.38
CA GLY A 266 -16.01 -47.66 4.13
C GLY A 266 -14.91 -47.26 3.15
N THR A 267 -14.81 -47.93 2.01
CA THR A 267 -13.87 -47.59 0.94
C THR A 267 -14.57 -46.68 -0.06
N PRO A 268 -14.19 -45.41 -0.20
CA PRO A 268 -14.81 -44.49 -1.14
C PRO A 268 -14.33 -44.83 -2.57
N THR A 269 -15.23 -45.35 -3.38
CA THR A 269 -14.98 -45.68 -4.79
C THR A 269 -15.81 -44.83 -5.73
N ILE A 270 -15.22 -44.40 -6.83
CA ILE A 270 -15.92 -43.79 -7.96
C ILE A 270 -15.98 -44.87 -9.05
N GLU A 271 -17.19 -45.26 -9.42
CA GLU A 271 -17.46 -46.30 -10.39
C GLU A 271 -18.35 -45.76 -11.53
N LYS A 272 -18.41 -46.49 -12.64
CA LYS A 272 -19.18 -46.04 -13.82
C LYS A 272 -20.67 -45.86 -13.50
N ASP A 273 -21.22 -46.76 -12.72
CA ASP A 273 -22.67 -46.80 -12.42
C ASP A 273 -22.96 -46.48 -10.94
N LYS A 274 -21.95 -46.08 -10.17
CA LYS A 274 -22.09 -45.80 -8.76
C LYS A 274 -21.42 -44.46 -8.41
N VAL A 275 -22.22 -43.53 -7.95
CA VAL A 275 -21.80 -42.22 -7.60
C VAL A 275 -21.18 -42.17 -6.20
N LEU A 276 -20.00 -41.60 -6.05
CA LEU A 276 -19.48 -41.22 -4.73
C LEU A 276 -20.15 -39.91 -4.29
N ASP A 277 -21.00 -40.01 -3.27
CA ASP A 277 -21.84 -38.89 -2.78
C ASP A 277 -21.44 -38.49 -1.37
N PHE A 278 -21.11 -37.25 -1.16
CA PHE A 278 -20.75 -36.68 0.14
C PHE A 278 -20.92 -35.16 0.17
N THR A 279 -21.01 -34.58 1.39
CA THR A 279 -21.18 -33.13 1.59
C THR A 279 -20.02 -32.53 2.38
N VAL A 280 -19.61 -31.34 1.99
CA VAL A 280 -18.55 -30.50 2.62
C VAL A 280 -19.18 -29.21 3.15
N PHE A 281 -18.81 -28.80 4.37
CA PHE A 281 -19.18 -27.50 4.92
C PHE A 281 -18.07 -26.48 4.71
N ALA A 282 -18.44 -25.26 4.32
CA ALA A 282 -17.57 -24.09 4.20
C ALA A 282 -18.07 -22.94 5.06
N LEU A 283 -17.20 -21.99 5.36
CA LEU A 283 -17.58 -20.75 6.07
C LEU A 283 -18.74 -20.05 5.35
N PRO A 284 -19.59 -19.30 6.08
CA PRO A 284 -20.74 -18.58 5.52
C PRO A 284 -20.30 -17.28 4.82
N VAL A 285 -19.49 -17.42 3.78
CA VAL A 285 -18.96 -16.34 2.95
C VAL A 285 -19.17 -16.66 1.47
N ASP A 286 -19.24 -15.63 0.65
CA ASP A 286 -19.27 -15.81 -0.79
C ASP A 286 -17.88 -16.16 -1.31
N PHE A 287 -17.80 -17.14 -2.19
CA PHE A 287 -16.54 -17.54 -2.83
C PHE A 287 -16.76 -18.14 -4.21
N THR A 288 -15.70 -18.11 -5.01
CA THR A 288 -15.70 -18.56 -6.41
C THR A 288 -14.34 -19.20 -6.75
N GLU A 289 -14.20 -19.63 -8.00
CA GLU A 289 -12.95 -20.20 -8.53
C GLU A 289 -12.50 -21.45 -7.74
N VAL A 290 -13.46 -22.33 -7.49
CA VAL A 290 -13.21 -23.56 -6.73
C VAL A 290 -12.60 -24.63 -7.62
N THR A 291 -11.53 -25.21 -7.12
CA THR A 291 -10.91 -26.41 -7.69
C THR A 291 -11.00 -27.54 -6.68
N ILE A 292 -11.10 -28.75 -7.17
CA ILE A 292 -11.06 -29.97 -6.37
C ILE A 292 -9.88 -30.84 -6.81
N LYS A 293 -9.23 -31.48 -5.85
CA LYS A 293 -8.19 -32.48 -6.06
C LYS A 293 -8.60 -33.78 -5.42
N LEU A 294 -8.61 -34.84 -6.20
CA LEU A 294 -8.84 -36.20 -5.74
C LEU A 294 -7.51 -36.93 -5.68
N ASN A 295 -7.15 -37.45 -4.51
CA ASN A 295 -6.01 -38.33 -4.39
C ASN A 295 -6.51 -39.79 -4.34
N PHE A 296 -5.87 -40.70 -5.05
CA PHE A 296 -6.27 -42.08 -5.12
C PHE A 296 -5.29 -42.97 -4.35
N THR A 297 -5.74 -44.19 -4.00
CA THR A 297 -4.94 -45.17 -3.22
C THR A 297 -3.74 -45.73 -3.99
N ASP A 298 -3.75 -45.62 -5.31
CA ASP A 298 -2.62 -45.96 -6.18
C ASP A 298 -1.53 -44.88 -6.24
N GLY A 299 -1.69 -43.78 -5.50
CA GLY A 299 -0.77 -42.64 -5.46
C GLY A 299 -0.97 -41.62 -6.58
N SER A 300 -1.90 -41.83 -7.49
CA SER A 300 -2.28 -40.86 -8.51
C SER A 300 -3.21 -39.78 -7.93
N SER A 301 -3.36 -38.66 -8.62
CA SER A 301 -4.34 -37.63 -8.28
C SER A 301 -4.96 -37.00 -9.52
N LYS A 302 -6.15 -36.43 -9.34
CA LYS A 302 -6.85 -35.66 -10.37
C LYS A 302 -7.33 -34.33 -9.84
N ARG A 303 -7.20 -33.29 -10.65
CA ARG A 303 -7.68 -31.93 -10.34
C ARG A 303 -8.80 -31.56 -11.33
N LEU A 304 -9.86 -30.99 -10.81
CA LEU A 304 -11.02 -30.53 -11.58
C LEU A 304 -11.33 -29.08 -11.19
N GLU A 305 -11.69 -28.27 -12.15
CA GLU A 305 -12.16 -26.89 -11.94
C GLU A 305 -13.69 -26.87 -11.94
N LEU A 306 -14.29 -26.23 -10.96
CA LEU A 306 -15.75 -26.09 -10.89
C LEU A 306 -16.20 -24.89 -11.71
N LYS A 307 -16.51 -25.14 -12.97
CA LYS A 307 -16.99 -24.12 -13.93
C LYS A 307 -18.38 -24.44 -14.46
N LYS A 308 -19.18 -23.41 -14.68
CA LYS A 308 -20.47 -23.52 -15.39
C LYS A 308 -20.31 -23.79 -16.88
N ASN A 309 -19.22 -23.25 -17.43
CA ASN A 309 -18.79 -23.42 -18.82
C ASN A 309 -17.27 -23.19 -18.94
N ALA A 310 -16.70 -23.16 -20.12
CA ALA A 310 -15.27 -23.01 -20.36
C ALA A 310 -14.63 -21.76 -19.72
N THR A 311 -15.40 -20.70 -19.51
CA THR A 311 -14.91 -19.39 -19.06
C THR A 311 -15.53 -18.90 -17.77
N THR A 312 -16.64 -19.46 -17.32
CA THR A 312 -17.41 -18.95 -16.18
C THR A 312 -17.32 -19.90 -14.99
N TRP A 313 -16.80 -19.41 -13.87
CA TRP A 313 -16.75 -20.13 -12.60
C TRP A 313 -18.11 -20.23 -11.91
N PHE A 314 -18.29 -21.22 -11.07
CA PHE A 314 -19.37 -21.22 -10.10
C PHE A 314 -19.12 -20.15 -9.05
N ASN A 315 -20.22 -19.46 -8.67
CA ASN A 315 -20.26 -18.58 -7.53
C ASN A 315 -21.02 -19.28 -6.40
N PHE A 316 -20.35 -19.44 -5.26
CA PHE A 316 -20.92 -20.03 -4.05
C PHE A 316 -21.25 -18.90 -3.11
N GLU A 317 -22.55 -18.70 -2.87
CA GLU A 317 -23.05 -17.66 -1.98
C GLU A 317 -23.12 -18.18 -0.55
N ALA A 318 -22.91 -17.28 0.41
CA ALA A 318 -22.98 -17.58 1.83
C ALA A 318 -24.28 -18.28 2.22
N THR A 319 -24.17 -19.27 3.11
CA THR A 319 -25.32 -19.97 3.71
C THR A 319 -26.24 -20.73 2.76
N LYS A 320 -25.82 -20.91 1.51
CA LYS A 320 -26.57 -21.70 0.53
C LYS A 320 -26.03 -23.11 0.41
N LYS A 321 -26.88 -24.00 -0.05
CA LYS A 321 -26.49 -25.36 -0.41
C LYS A 321 -26.37 -25.49 -1.92
N TYR A 322 -25.31 -26.13 -2.33
CA TYR A 322 -25.00 -26.44 -3.73
C TYR A 322 -24.87 -27.93 -3.93
N ARG A 323 -25.32 -28.41 -5.07
CA ARG A 323 -25.14 -29.76 -5.48
C ARG A 323 -24.36 -29.81 -6.78
N ILE A 324 -23.19 -30.41 -6.72
CA ILE A 324 -22.36 -30.67 -7.88
C ILE A 324 -22.71 -32.05 -8.40
N THR A 325 -23.57 -32.11 -9.42
CA THR A 325 -23.99 -33.35 -10.06
C THR A 325 -23.15 -33.61 -11.30
N ASN A 326 -22.87 -34.89 -11.57
CA ASN A 326 -22.18 -35.34 -12.79
C ASN A 326 -20.78 -34.76 -12.97
N ALA A 327 -20.06 -34.53 -11.86
CA ALA A 327 -18.63 -34.28 -11.95
C ALA A 327 -17.96 -35.60 -12.40
N GLU A 328 -17.85 -35.74 -13.72
CA GLU A 328 -17.24 -36.88 -14.33
C GLU A 328 -15.72 -36.84 -14.11
N VAL A 329 -15.18 -37.84 -13.42
CA VAL A 329 -13.74 -38.03 -13.30
C VAL A 329 -13.26 -38.76 -14.58
N PRO A 330 -12.50 -38.06 -15.45
CA PRO A 330 -12.25 -38.57 -16.78
C PRO A 330 -11.55 -39.91 -16.77
N GLY A 331 -12.13 -40.82 -17.54
CA GLY A 331 -11.50 -42.05 -17.98
C GLY A 331 -10.68 -41.87 -19.24
N GLY A 332 -9.91 -42.84 -19.61
CA GLY A 332 -9.16 -42.86 -20.86
C GLY A 332 -7.77 -43.37 -20.64
N GLU A 333 -7.43 -44.22 -21.53
CA GLU A 333 -6.18 -44.84 -21.56
C GLU A 333 -5.08 -43.87 -21.81
N VAL A 334 -4.10 -44.14 -21.23
CA VAL A 334 -2.73 -44.08 -21.58
C VAL A 334 -1.96 -43.23 -20.63
N TRP A 335 -2.30 -41.93 -20.54
CA TRP A 335 -1.60 -41.05 -19.65
C TRP A 335 -2.55 -40.12 -18.93
N ASP A 336 -2.51 -40.12 -17.59
CA ASP A 336 -3.11 -39.11 -16.74
C ASP A 336 -2.08 -38.04 -16.46
N TYR A 337 -2.43 -36.79 -16.78
CA TYR A 337 -1.54 -35.64 -16.61
C TYR A 337 -1.91 -34.88 -15.34
N PHE A 338 -0.90 -34.51 -14.55
CA PHE A 338 -1.03 -33.83 -13.28
C PHE A 338 -0.17 -32.57 -13.27
N ILE A 339 -0.77 -31.49 -12.87
CA ILE A 339 -0.09 -30.21 -12.66
C ILE A 339 -0.74 -29.47 -11.50
N GLU A 340 0.06 -29.03 -10.56
CA GLU A 340 -0.37 -28.27 -9.38
C GLU A 340 0.75 -27.41 -8.84
N GLU A 341 0.41 -26.37 -8.12
CA GLU A 341 1.32 -25.56 -7.31
C GLU A 341 1.26 -25.98 -5.84
N ILE A 342 2.34 -25.84 -5.11
CA ILE A 342 2.47 -26.13 -3.68
C ILE A 342 3.40 -25.11 -3.03
N PRO A 343 3.05 -24.41 -1.97
CA PRO A 343 1.76 -24.42 -1.27
C PRO A 343 0.72 -23.50 -1.89
N ASP A 344 -0.38 -23.30 -1.18
CA ASP A 344 -1.42 -22.34 -1.58
C ASP A 344 -0.91 -20.89 -1.60
N LEU A 345 -0.93 -20.29 -2.77
CA LEU A 345 -0.44 -18.93 -3.02
C LEU A 345 -1.57 -17.91 -3.22
N THR A 346 -2.77 -18.18 -2.74
CA THR A 346 -3.94 -17.37 -3.05
C THR A 346 -3.88 -15.95 -2.49
N THR A 347 -3.14 -15.72 -1.41
CA THR A 347 -3.01 -14.40 -0.81
C THR A 347 -1.58 -14.13 -0.36
N TYR A 348 -1.02 -13.04 -0.85
CA TYR A 348 0.26 -12.51 -0.43
C TYR A 348 0.08 -11.08 0.09
N GLY A 349 0.06 -10.92 1.39
CA GLY A 349 -0.12 -9.62 2.03
C GLY A 349 1.21 -8.87 2.18
N HIS A 350 1.18 -7.55 2.04
CA HIS A 350 2.33 -6.69 2.32
C HIS A 350 2.77 -6.74 3.78
N LEU A 351 1.88 -7.11 4.69
CA LEU A 351 2.20 -7.34 6.11
C LEU A 351 2.81 -8.71 6.38
N ALA A 352 3.00 -9.54 5.35
CA ALA A 352 3.70 -10.80 5.53
C ALA A 352 5.12 -10.52 6.07
N THR A 353 5.47 -11.21 7.14
CA THR A 353 6.79 -11.13 7.75
C THR A 353 7.89 -11.70 6.85
N THR A 354 7.48 -12.41 5.81
CA THR A 354 8.36 -12.95 4.77
C THR A 354 8.19 -12.16 3.49
N SER A 355 9.30 -11.74 2.92
CA SER A 355 9.35 -11.03 1.64
C SER A 355 8.95 -11.91 0.44
N SER A 356 8.90 -13.21 0.61
CA SER A 356 8.62 -14.16 -0.46
C SER A 356 7.84 -15.37 0.03
N MET A 357 7.09 -15.98 -0.88
CA MET A 357 6.38 -17.22 -0.65
C MET A 357 7.03 -18.33 -1.49
N PRO A 358 7.61 -19.35 -0.86
CA PRO A 358 8.16 -20.48 -1.59
C PRO A 358 7.02 -21.27 -2.24
N PHE A 359 7.24 -21.75 -3.45
CA PHE A 359 6.31 -22.61 -4.14
C PHE A 359 7.02 -23.72 -4.91
N ASN A 360 6.31 -24.79 -5.16
CA ASN A 360 6.75 -25.85 -6.05
C ASN A 360 5.70 -26.07 -7.14
N VAL A 361 6.13 -26.34 -8.33
CA VAL A 361 5.26 -26.81 -9.42
C VAL A 361 5.45 -28.29 -9.57
N VAL A 362 4.41 -29.04 -9.31
CA VAL A 362 4.38 -30.49 -9.53
C VAL A 362 3.76 -30.73 -10.89
N SER A 363 4.54 -31.24 -11.85
CA SER A 363 4.08 -31.45 -13.21
C SER A 363 4.59 -32.80 -13.73
N TYR A 364 3.67 -33.72 -13.89
CA TYR A 364 4.01 -35.08 -14.36
C TYR A 364 2.82 -35.74 -15.07
N LYS A 365 3.09 -36.87 -15.69
CA LYS A 365 2.10 -37.77 -16.22
C LYS A 365 2.33 -39.20 -15.68
N VAL A 366 1.26 -39.96 -15.52
CA VAL A 366 1.28 -41.35 -15.08
C VAL A 366 0.53 -42.18 -16.10
N LYS A 367 1.14 -43.27 -16.53
CA LYS A 367 0.40 -44.23 -17.35
C LYS A 367 -0.61 -44.97 -16.47
N ARG A 368 -1.88 -45.01 -16.91
CA ARG A 368 -2.94 -45.64 -16.15
C ARG A 368 -2.60 -47.12 -15.87
N GLY A 369 -2.79 -47.52 -14.62
CA GLY A 369 -2.41 -48.84 -14.14
C GLY A 369 -0.95 -48.96 -13.70
N THR A 370 -0.21 -47.86 -13.68
CA THR A 370 1.15 -47.75 -13.13
C THR A 370 1.25 -46.65 -12.09
N THR A 371 2.31 -46.64 -11.30
CA THR A 371 2.60 -45.60 -10.30
C THR A 371 3.79 -44.73 -10.70
N THR A 372 4.40 -45.00 -11.84
CA THR A 372 5.59 -44.28 -12.28
C THR A 372 5.23 -42.88 -12.78
N LYS A 373 5.74 -41.87 -12.12
CA LYS A 373 5.60 -40.48 -12.49
C LYS A 373 6.65 -40.07 -13.52
N VAL A 374 6.20 -39.52 -14.64
CA VAL A 374 7.07 -39.02 -15.71
C VAL A 374 6.93 -37.50 -15.74
N PRO A 375 7.99 -36.71 -15.54
CA PRO A 375 7.95 -35.25 -15.54
C PRO A 375 7.44 -34.69 -16.88
N VAL A 376 6.72 -33.58 -16.82
CA VAL A 376 6.21 -32.82 -17.99
C VAL A 376 6.54 -31.35 -17.83
N ALA A 377 7.08 -30.75 -18.88
CA ALA A 377 7.42 -29.32 -18.92
C ALA A 377 6.19 -28.42 -18.76
N TRP A 378 6.40 -27.22 -18.23
CA TRP A 378 5.35 -26.25 -17.99
C TRP A 378 5.88 -24.81 -18.14
N ASN A 379 4.95 -23.85 -18.32
CA ASN A 379 5.23 -22.41 -18.42
C ASN A 379 4.33 -21.63 -17.47
N LEU A 380 4.79 -20.45 -17.07
CA LEU A 380 4.01 -19.45 -16.31
C LEU A 380 3.54 -18.34 -17.22
N GLU A 381 2.34 -17.85 -16.93
CA GLU A 381 1.78 -16.65 -17.52
C GLU A 381 1.07 -15.84 -16.42
N TYR A 382 1.04 -14.54 -16.60
CA TYR A 382 0.51 -13.58 -15.64
C TYR A 382 -0.66 -12.81 -16.23
N GLN A 383 -1.61 -12.49 -15.38
CA GLN A 383 -2.70 -11.57 -15.67
C GLN A 383 -2.79 -10.57 -14.53
N PRO A 384 -2.13 -9.39 -14.66
CA PRO A 384 -2.17 -8.35 -13.65
C PRO A 384 -3.57 -7.82 -13.39
N ASN A 385 -3.72 -7.12 -12.29
CA ASN A 385 -4.99 -6.53 -11.88
C ASN A 385 -5.58 -5.64 -12.99
N GLY A 386 -6.82 -5.93 -13.38
CA GLY A 386 -7.51 -5.21 -14.46
C GLY A 386 -7.10 -5.60 -15.90
N ALA A 387 -6.10 -6.43 -16.09
CA ALA A 387 -5.71 -6.89 -17.42
C ALA A 387 -6.72 -7.93 -17.98
N SER A 388 -7.02 -7.82 -19.25
CA SER A 388 -7.93 -8.76 -19.93
C SER A 388 -7.23 -9.98 -20.53
N GLY A 389 -5.91 -9.92 -20.71
CA GLY A 389 -5.10 -10.95 -21.35
C GLY A 389 -4.04 -11.58 -20.44
N TRP A 390 -3.47 -12.69 -20.87
CA TRP A 390 -2.33 -13.36 -20.24
C TRP A 390 -1.04 -12.93 -20.92
N SER A 391 0.03 -12.76 -20.15
CA SER A 391 1.36 -12.40 -20.61
C SER A 391 2.41 -13.31 -19.98
N SER A 392 3.46 -13.66 -20.73
CA SER A 392 4.64 -14.32 -20.18
C SER A 392 5.57 -13.34 -19.44
N THR A 393 5.33 -12.02 -19.56
CA THR A 393 6.04 -11.01 -18.79
C THR A 393 5.48 -10.98 -17.38
N PRO A 394 6.32 -11.10 -16.34
CA PRO A 394 5.90 -10.97 -14.96
C PRO A 394 5.18 -9.64 -14.70
N ASP A 395 4.30 -9.64 -13.72
CA ASP A 395 3.69 -8.41 -13.18
C ASP A 395 4.78 -7.63 -12.42
N ASP A 396 4.82 -6.32 -12.59
CA ASP A 396 5.76 -5.44 -11.86
C ASP A 396 5.55 -5.42 -10.34
N LYS A 397 4.45 -6.01 -9.88
CA LYS A 397 4.15 -6.21 -8.45
C LYS A 397 4.54 -7.58 -7.91
N ILE A 398 5.00 -8.47 -8.78
CA ILE A 398 5.31 -9.86 -8.43
C ILE A 398 6.63 -10.26 -9.08
N ASP A 399 7.60 -10.60 -8.24
CA ASP A 399 8.86 -11.21 -8.68
C ASP A 399 8.75 -12.73 -8.60
N VAL A 400 9.04 -13.41 -9.70
CA VAL A 400 9.04 -14.86 -9.78
C VAL A 400 10.41 -15.32 -10.27
N ASN A 401 11.14 -16.00 -9.41
CA ASN A 401 12.50 -16.45 -9.73
C ASN A 401 12.57 -17.63 -10.71
N ILE A 402 11.43 -18.16 -11.17
CA ILE A 402 11.33 -19.17 -12.21
C ILE A 402 10.05 -18.95 -13.03
N THR A 403 10.17 -18.98 -14.33
CA THR A 403 9.06 -18.73 -15.28
C THR A 403 8.64 -19.97 -16.09
N SER A 404 9.44 -21.04 -16.05
CA SER A 404 9.16 -22.29 -16.74
C SER A 404 9.93 -23.44 -16.11
N GLY A 405 9.50 -24.66 -16.40
CA GLY A 405 10.16 -25.88 -15.96
C GLY A 405 10.40 -26.85 -17.10
N GLY A 406 11.59 -27.41 -17.17
CA GLY A 406 12.04 -28.28 -18.27
C GLY A 406 11.45 -29.68 -18.26
N GLY A 407 10.69 -30.07 -17.25
CA GLY A 407 10.11 -31.40 -17.16
C GLY A 407 11.11 -32.53 -16.82
N SER A 408 12.28 -32.22 -16.35
CA SER A 408 13.29 -33.18 -15.95
C SER A 408 13.08 -33.78 -14.55
N ALA A 409 12.18 -33.19 -13.76
CA ALA A 409 11.81 -33.68 -12.44
C ALA A 409 10.31 -33.52 -12.20
N VAL A 410 9.72 -34.34 -11.35
CA VAL A 410 8.30 -34.30 -11.00
C VAL A 410 7.97 -32.95 -10.36
N THR A 411 8.83 -32.46 -9.48
CA THR A 411 8.76 -31.16 -8.87
C THR A 411 9.93 -30.32 -9.39
N THR A 412 9.68 -29.36 -10.25
CA THR A 412 10.75 -28.63 -10.97
C THR A 412 11.04 -27.25 -10.41
N ALA A 413 10.19 -26.74 -9.54
CA ALA A 413 10.35 -25.42 -8.93
C ALA A 413 10.73 -25.52 -7.44
N ASN A 414 11.44 -26.56 -7.05
CA ASN A 414 11.87 -26.71 -5.67
C ASN A 414 12.76 -25.55 -5.24
N GLY A 415 12.36 -24.84 -4.20
CA GLY A 415 13.06 -23.63 -3.74
C GLY A 415 12.81 -22.38 -4.57
N ALA A 416 11.95 -22.45 -5.59
CA ALA A 416 11.47 -21.26 -6.29
C ALA A 416 10.57 -20.41 -5.38
N ASN A 417 10.53 -19.12 -5.64
CA ASN A 417 9.70 -18.20 -4.90
C ASN A 417 8.85 -17.35 -5.82
N ILE A 418 7.63 -17.05 -5.37
CA ILE A 418 6.87 -15.91 -5.83
C ILE A 418 6.95 -14.87 -4.72
N SER A 419 7.47 -13.71 -5.06
CA SER A 419 7.59 -12.57 -4.14
C SER A 419 7.07 -11.32 -4.83
N ARG A 420 6.90 -10.26 -4.06
CA ARG A 420 6.77 -8.94 -4.63
C ARG A 420 8.17 -8.46 -5.05
N ASP A 421 8.24 -7.50 -5.95
CA ASP A 421 9.50 -6.89 -6.41
C ASP A 421 10.33 -6.27 -5.29
N HIS A 422 9.74 -6.11 -4.13
CA HIS A 422 10.37 -5.53 -2.97
C HIS A 422 10.12 -6.43 -1.77
N ASN A 423 10.99 -6.38 -0.82
CA ASN A 423 10.88 -7.19 0.38
C ASN A 423 9.80 -6.63 1.35
N ALA A 424 9.45 -7.40 2.39
CA ALA A 424 8.34 -7.05 3.27
C ALA A 424 8.52 -5.70 3.99
N SER A 425 9.75 -5.28 4.25
CA SER A 425 10.05 -4.02 4.92
C SER A 425 9.76 -2.79 4.04
N GLU A 426 9.79 -2.92 2.72
CA GLU A 426 9.36 -1.87 1.80
C GLU A 426 7.89 -1.51 1.96
N TYR A 427 7.12 -2.38 2.58
CA TYR A 427 5.69 -2.20 2.79
C TYR A 427 5.31 -1.74 4.19
N SER A 428 6.27 -1.64 5.10
CA SER A 428 6.00 -1.26 6.50
C SER A 428 5.89 0.24 6.75
N GLY A 429 6.22 1.05 5.76
CA GLY A 429 6.23 2.51 5.84
C GLY A 429 5.87 3.14 4.51
N ASP A 430 6.83 3.76 3.88
CA ASP A 430 6.71 4.33 2.53
C ASP A 430 6.79 3.23 1.46
N ALA A 431 5.93 2.24 1.57
CA ALA A 431 5.94 1.13 0.65
C ALA A 431 5.82 1.61 -0.79
N PRO A 432 6.50 0.94 -1.72
CA PRO A 432 6.43 1.31 -3.14
C PRO A 432 4.99 1.28 -3.69
N ASP A 433 4.10 0.59 -3.01
CA ASP A 433 2.68 0.52 -3.36
C ASP A 433 1.80 1.55 -2.63
N VAL A 434 2.39 2.53 -1.96
CA VAL A 434 1.62 3.66 -1.41
C VAL A 434 0.94 4.39 -2.56
N VAL A 435 -0.37 4.41 -2.50
CA VAL A 435 -1.20 5.05 -3.52
C VAL A 435 -1.59 6.45 -3.04
N ASP A 436 -0.65 7.36 -3.02
CA ASP A 436 -0.97 8.77 -3.19
C ASP A 436 -1.00 9.12 -4.69
N GLY A 437 -1.69 10.19 -5.05
CA GLY A 437 -1.81 10.60 -6.44
C GLY A 437 -0.46 10.87 -7.11
N SER A 438 0.50 11.37 -6.35
CA SER A 438 1.85 11.71 -6.80
C SER A 438 2.69 10.48 -7.10
N THR A 439 2.68 9.49 -6.20
CA THR A 439 3.35 8.20 -6.41
C THR A 439 2.73 7.45 -7.59
N ALA A 440 1.40 7.42 -7.69
CA ALA A 440 0.71 6.79 -8.81
C ALA A 440 1.08 7.47 -10.15
N ALA A 441 1.15 8.79 -10.18
CA ALA A 441 1.54 9.54 -11.38
C ALA A 441 2.97 9.20 -11.83
N LEU A 442 3.93 9.13 -10.90
CA LEU A 442 5.30 8.75 -11.19
C LEU A 442 5.40 7.31 -11.71
N ARG A 443 4.70 6.36 -11.09
CA ARG A 443 4.72 4.95 -11.49
C ARG A 443 4.05 4.70 -12.83
N THR A 444 3.06 5.49 -13.19
CA THR A 444 2.37 5.42 -14.49
C THR A 444 2.97 6.33 -15.55
N ALA A 445 4.01 7.11 -15.21
CA ALA A 445 4.72 7.92 -16.19
C ALA A 445 5.25 7.05 -17.35
N ALA A 446 5.19 7.60 -18.54
CA ALA A 446 5.74 6.94 -19.71
C ALA A 446 7.24 6.70 -19.56
N ASP A 447 7.73 5.63 -20.16
CA ASP A 447 9.17 5.39 -20.24
C ASP A 447 9.86 6.52 -20.98
N ILE A 448 11.08 6.85 -20.53
CA ILE A 448 11.91 7.84 -21.21
C ILE A 448 12.12 7.42 -22.67
N PRO A 449 11.73 8.27 -23.65
CA PRO A 449 11.90 7.95 -25.06
C PRO A 449 13.35 7.64 -25.41
N ALA A 450 13.58 6.69 -26.31
CA ALA A 450 14.94 6.35 -26.76
C ALA A 450 15.68 7.56 -27.38
N ALA A 451 14.94 8.47 -28.05
CA ALA A 451 15.51 9.69 -28.62
C ALA A 451 16.03 10.69 -27.58
N ALA A 452 15.58 10.61 -26.34
CA ALA A 452 16.03 11.44 -25.22
C ALA A 452 17.25 10.86 -24.51
N LYS A 453 17.66 9.64 -24.84
CA LYS A 453 18.81 8.98 -24.21
C LYS A 453 20.07 9.17 -25.03
N ASP A 454 21.20 9.25 -24.34
CA ASP A 454 22.51 9.16 -24.97
C ASP A 454 22.73 7.74 -25.54
N SER A 455 23.79 7.57 -26.33
CA SER A 455 24.12 6.29 -26.99
C SER A 455 24.38 5.12 -26.03
N ASP A 456 24.63 5.41 -24.76
CA ASP A 456 24.81 4.42 -23.70
C ASP A 456 23.47 3.99 -23.02
N GLY A 457 22.35 4.49 -23.51
CA GLY A 457 21.01 4.18 -23.02
C GLY A 457 20.54 4.97 -21.81
N TYR A 458 21.37 5.89 -21.29
CA TYR A 458 21.04 6.72 -20.14
C TYR A 458 20.47 8.08 -20.54
N TYR A 459 19.55 8.58 -19.74
CA TYR A 459 19.08 9.96 -19.81
C TYR A 459 20.04 10.86 -19.03
N ASP A 460 20.72 11.77 -19.73
CA ASP A 460 21.66 12.69 -19.13
C ASP A 460 20.93 13.93 -18.59
N LEU A 461 20.77 13.99 -17.28
CA LEU A 461 20.04 15.05 -16.59
C LEU A 461 20.63 16.46 -16.83
N SER A 462 21.89 16.56 -17.22
CA SER A 462 22.54 17.84 -17.58
C SER A 462 22.22 18.33 -19.00
N LYS A 463 21.59 17.48 -19.82
CA LYS A 463 21.30 17.78 -21.23
C LYS A 463 19.84 18.06 -21.52
N HIS A 464 18.99 18.08 -20.49
CA HIS A 464 17.56 18.27 -20.66
C HIS A 464 17.03 19.36 -19.73
N PRO A 465 16.06 20.16 -20.17
CA PRO A 465 15.37 21.11 -19.29
C PRO A 465 14.51 20.36 -18.28
N VAL A 466 14.18 20.99 -17.17
CA VAL A 466 13.37 20.39 -16.10
C VAL A 466 11.85 20.56 -16.30
N TYR A 467 11.42 21.24 -17.35
CA TYR A 467 10.03 21.45 -17.75
C TYR A 467 9.93 21.73 -19.26
N GLY A 468 8.71 21.65 -19.77
CA GLY A 468 8.40 22.03 -21.16
C GLY A 468 8.55 20.88 -22.17
N PRO A 469 8.26 21.14 -23.44
CA PRO A 469 8.15 20.11 -24.48
C PRO A 469 9.48 19.39 -24.78
N ASP A 470 10.60 20.07 -24.56
CA ASP A 470 11.94 19.52 -24.83
C ASP A 470 12.49 18.68 -23.68
N GLN A 471 11.77 18.57 -22.57
CA GLN A 471 12.19 17.80 -21.40
C GLN A 471 12.54 16.35 -21.76
N PHE A 472 11.75 15.73 -22.62
CA PHE A 472 12.00 14.37 -23.13
C PHE A 472 12.33 14.36 -24.63
N GLY A 473 12.79 15.49 -25.14
CA GLY A 473 13.30 15.64 -26.51
C GLY A 473 14.72 15.10 -26.68
N ALA A 474 15.34 15.40 -27.82
CA ALA A 474 16.72 15.05 -28.05
C ALA A 474 17.67 15.76 -27.05
N PRO A 475 18.79 15.13 -26.65
CA PRO A 475 19.76 15.74 -25.76
C PRO A 475 20.27 17.09 -26.30
N GLN A 476 20.25 18.09 -25.41
CA GLN A 476 20.74 19.43 -25.67
C GLN A 476 22.22 19.61 -25.24
N SER A 477 22.75 20.82 -25.38
CA SER A 477 24.04 21.16 -24.78
C SER A 477 24.04 21.00 -23.28
N MET A 478 25.15 20.48 -22.73
CA MET A 478 25.32 20.27 -21.30
C MET A 478 25.15 21.56 -20.51
N GLU A 479 24.36 21.51 -19.46
CA GLU A 479 24.23 22.56 -18.48
C GLU A 479 24.11 21.94 -17.09
N THR A 480 25.08 22.17 -16.25
CA THR A 480 25.21 21.51 -14.96
C THR A 480 24.58 22.30 -13.83
N ALA A 481 24.16 21.57 -12.77
CA ALA A 481 23.52 22.16 -11.60
C ALA A 481 23.82 21.31 -10.35
N ASN A 482 23.46 21.82 -9.17
CA ASN A 482 23.52 21.03 -7.94
C ASN A 482 22.22 20.24 -7.67
N CYS A 483 21.13 20.57 -8.34
CA CYS A 483 19.89 19.82 -8.28
C CYS A 483 19.54 19.29 -9.68
N TYR A 484 19.20 18.02 -9.73
CA TYR A 484 18.66 17.35 -10.91
C TYR A 484 17.25 16.81 -10.61
N VAL A 485 16.36 16.96 -11.57
CA VAL A 485 14.95 16.58 -11.41
C VAL A 485 14.67 15.28 -12.15
N VAL A 486 14.00 14.34 -11.47
CA VAL A 486 13.56 13.05 -12.01
C VAL A 486 12.04 13.01 -11.96
N GLN A 487 11.39 12.77 -13.11
CA GLN A 487 9.94 12.78 -13.26
C GLN A 487 9.35 11.46 -13.74
N GLY A 488 10.11 10.40 -13.69
CA GLY A 488 9.65 9.06 -14.07
C GLY A 488 10.71 7.99 -13.85
N PRO A 489 10.36 6.72 -13.99
CA PRO A 489 11.31 5.62 -13.90
C PRO A 489 12.29 5.63 -15.07
N GLY A 490 13.51 5.15 -14.85
CA GLY A 490 14.49 5.05 -15.92
C GLY A 490 15.94 4.97 -15.48
N LEU A 491 16.83 4.89 -16.47
CA LEU A 491 18.27 4.94 -16.31
C LEU A 491 18.75 6.39 -16.49
N TYR A 492 19.37 6.93 -15.47
CA TYR A 492 19.80 8.33 -15.40
C TYR A 492 21.31 8.46 -15.20
N LYS A 493 21.84 9.56 -15.68
CA LYS A 493 23.21 9.96 -15.39
C LYS A 493 23.35 11.47 -15.28
N PHE A 494 24.40 11.93 -14.62
CA PHE A 494 24.86 13.31 -14.62
C PHE A 494 26.38 13.38 -14.50
N PRO A 495 27.02 14.44 -15.02
CA PRO A 495 28.47 14.52 -15.07
C PRO A 495 29.10 14.89 -13.72
N LEU A 496 30.33 14.45 -13.50
CA LEU A 496 31.17 14.79 -12.35
C LEU A 496 31.74 16.21 -12.50
N VAL A 497 30.85 17.19 -12.46
CA VAL A 497 31.13 18.62 -12.66
C VAL A 497 30.64 19.42 -11.47
N TYR A 498 31.40 20.44 -11.04
CA TYR A 498 30.99 21.29 -9.91
C TYR A 498 29.75 22.13 -10.27
N GLY A 499 28.63 21.89 -9.60
CA GLY A 499 27.40 22.68 -9.69
C GLY A 499 27.15 23.27 -11.10
N ASN A 500 27.07 24.58 -11.20
CA ASN A 500 26.77 25.34 -12.43
C ASN A 500 28.00 25.68 -13.27
N ALA A 501 29.07 24.90 -13.19
CA ALA A 501 30.36 25.22 -13.83
C ALA A 501 30.38 24.98 -15.35
N ILE A 502 29.36 24.31 -15.93
CA ILE A 502 29.15 24.24 -17.39
C ILE A 502 27.78 24.82 -17.72
N LYS A 503 27.71 25.74 -18.66
CA LYS A 503 26.48 26.32 -19.20
C LYS A 503 26.56 26.32 -20.74
N ALA A 504 25.49 25.93 -21.41
CA ALA A 504 25.40 25.81 -22.87
C ALA A 504 26.56 25.01 -23.51
N GLY A 505 27.03 23.95 -22.84
CA GLY A 505 28.13 23.10 -23.30
C GLY A 505 29.55 23.68 -23.12
N ALA A 506 29.69 24.87 -22.57
CA ALA A 506 30.96 25.54 -22.35
C ALA A 506 31.25 25.79 -20.86
N THR A 507 32.51 25.97 -20.53
CA THR A 507 32.94 26.38 -19.18
C THR A 507 32.28 27.70 -18.78
N ASN A 508 31.52 27.67 -17.68
CA ASN A 508 30.92 28.84 -17.06
C ASN A 508 31.84 29.38 -15.94
N LYS A 509 32.92 30.06 -16.35
CA LYS A 509 33.93 30.58 -15.42
C LYS A 509 33.29 31.53 -14.37
N ALA A 510 32.32 32.35 -14.77
CA ALA A 510 31.65 33.30 -13.90
C ALA A 510 30.95 32.66 -12.69
N SER A 511 30.67 31.33 -12.71
CA SER A 511 30.07 30.63 -11.60
C SER A 511 31.03 30.30 -10.45
N TYR A 512 32.36 30.29 -10.69
CA TYR A 512 33.34 29.84 -9.69
C TYR A 512 34.66 30.66 -9.64
N ASP A 513 35.01 31.41 -10.64
CA ASP A 513 36.18 32.30 -10.65
C ASP A 513 35.75 33.71 -11.06
N VAL A 514 35.68 34.57 -10.10
CA VAL A 514 35.27 35.97 -10.24
C VAL A 514 36.35 36.90 -9.72
N SER A 515 37.61 36.49 -9.87
CA SER A 515 38.78 37.27 -9.46
C SER A 515 38.88 38.61 -10.18
N ASP A 516 38.28 38.71 -11.35
CA ASP A 516 38.22 39.94 -12.15
C ASP A 516 37.10 40.89 -11.75
N ASN A 517 36.20 40.45 -10.80
CA ASN A 517 35.11 41.30 -10.31
C ASN A 517 35.65 42.47 -9.49
N ALA A 518 35.07 43.66 -9.64
CA ALA A 518 35.44 44.86 -8.90
C ALA A 518 35.36 44.73 -7.36
N ALA A 519 34.57 43.76 -6.85
CA ALA A 519 34.48 43.42 -5.43
C ALA A 519 35.57 42.46 -4.98
N ALA A 520 36.38 41.90 -5.88
CA ALA A 520 37.47 40.97 -5.52
C ALA A 520 38.46 41.61 -4.53
N GLY A 521 38.85 40.84 -3.54
CA GLY A 521 39.69 41.29 -2.42
C GLY A 521 38.94 41.90 -1.24
N GLN A 522 37.64 42.14 -1.33
CA GLN A 522 36.84 42.53 -0.17
C GLN A 522 36.62 41.33 0.74
N SER A 523 36.60 41.57 2.06
CA SER A 523 36.45 40.50 3.07
C SER A 523 35.12 39.75 3.00
N TYR A 524 34.12 40.34 2.35
CA TYR A 524 32.76 39.77 2.16
C TYR A 524 32.57 39.11 0.80
N PHE A 525 33.64 39.02 -0.03
CA PHE A 525 33.54 38.53 -1.38
C PHE A 525 34.50 37.36 -1.63
N LEU A 526 33.96 36.25 -2.09
CA LEU A 526 34.77 35.07 -2.48
C LEU A 526 35.16 35.20 -3.94
N SER A 527 36.40 35.53 -4.23
CA SER A 527 36.89 35.73 -5.61
C SER A 527 37.06 34.41 -6.36
N ASN A 528 37.41 33.34 -5.66
CA ASN A 528 37.51 31.98 -6.18
C ASN A 528 36.71 31.05 -5.33
N PHE A 529 35.73 30.37 -5.91
CA PHE A 529 34.92 29.40 -5.19
C PHE A 529 35.74 28.15 -4.88
N LEU A 530 35.51 27.58 -3.72
CA LEU A 530 36.35 26.53 -3.15
C LEU A 530 35.74 25.14 -3.34
N ARG A 531 36.57 24.17 -3.45
CA ARG A 531 36.25 22.74 -3.44
C ARG A 531 36.37 22.15 -2.02
N HIS A 532 36.16 20.87 -1.89
CA HIS A 532 36.12 20.15 -0.58
C HIS A 532 37.45 20.25 0.23
N ASP A 533 38.58 20.57 -0.36
CA ASP A 533 39.89 20.73 0.30
C ASP A 533 40.28 22.19 0.53
N ASP A 534 39.35 23.10 0.45
CA ASP A 534 39.49 24.54 0.60
C ASP A 534 40.40 25.21 -0.45
N GLN A 535 40.68 24.52 -1.56
CA GLN A 535 41.40 25.09 -2.69
C GLN A 535 40.44 25.61 -3.74
N PRO A 536 40.84 26.59 -4.55
CA PRO A 536 40.02 27.12 -5.64
C PRO A 536 39.59 26.05 -6.65
N ILE A 537 38.38 26.13 -7.14
CA ILE A 537 37.93 25.40 -8.33
C ILE A 537 38.62 26.07 -9.53
N THR A 538 39.43 25.33 -10.28
CA THR A 538 40.16 25.82 -11.44
C THR A 538 39.63 25.28 -12.77
N ASN A 539 38.82 24.22 -12.69
CA ASN A 539 38.22 23.57 -13.85
C ASN A 539 36.80 23.06 -13.48
N PRO A 540 35.83 23.11 -14.40
CA PRO A 540 34.51 22.54 -14.17
C PRO A 540 34.50 21.07 -13.73
N TRP A 541 35.36 20.24 -14.34
CA TRP A 541 35.44 18.83 -14.11
C TRP A 541 36.23 18.50 -12.83
N ILE A 542 35.65 17.69 -11.95
CA ILE A 542 36.29 17.28 -10.68
C ILE A 542 37.64 16.61 -10.93
N LYS A 543 37.74 15.73 -11.93
CA LYS A 543 38.99 15.05 -12.29
C LYS A 543 40.13 16.02 -12.70
N ASN A 544 39.78 17.10 -13.38
CA ASN A 544 40.79 18.07 -13.85
C ASN A 544 41.30 18.99 -12.73
N ASN A 545 40.68 18.88 -11.52
CA ASN A 545 41.20 19.45 -10.28
C ASN A 545 42.03 18.43 -9.46
N GLY A 546 42.38 17.30 -10.05
CA GLY A 546 43.21 16.27 -9.42
C GLY A 546 42.50 15.19 -8.67
N PHE A 547 41.15 15.10 -8.77
CA PHE A 547 40.32 14.13 -8.01
C PHE A 547 39.69 13.08 -8.92
N ASN A 548 40.25 11.88 -8.91
CA ASN A 548 39.70 10.73 -9.61
C ASN A 548 38.61 10.09 -8.73
N VAL A 549 37.37 10.45 -8.99
CA VAL A 549 36.20 9.87 -8.29
C VAL A 549 36.13 8.38 -8.57
N ASN A 550 36.08 7.57 -7.52
CA ASN A 550 36.11 6.11 -7.62
C ASN A 550 34.85 5.43 -7.03
N SER A 551 34.00 6.19 -6.36
CA SER A 551 32.72 5.71 -5.87
C SER A 551 31.70 6.83 -5.71
N ALA A 552 30.44 6.47 -5.73
CA ALA A 552 29.33 7.34 -5.37
C ALA A 552 28.46 6.65 -4.31
N ILE A 553 27.85 7.45 -3.47
CA ILE A 553 26.97 6.97 -2.40
C ILE A 553 25.71 7.81 -2.28
N ILE A 554 24.66 7.21 -1.79
CA ILE A 554 23.49 7.95 -1.29
C ILE A 554 23.81 8.39 0.14
N VAL A 555 23.86 9.70 0.36
CA VAL A 555 24.12 10.27 1.69
C VAL A 555 22.88 10.09 2.57
N TRP A 556 21.73 10.52 2.09
CA TRP A 556 20.42 10.28 2.65
C TRP A 556 19.37 10.41 1.57
N GLN A 557 18.22 9.80 1.77
CA GLN A 557 17.04 9.99 0.95
C GLN A 557 15.78 9.97 1.82
N ASP A 558 14.71 10.57 1.33
CA ASP A 558 13.42 10.49 1.98
C ASP A 558 12.95 9.03 2.02
N GLY A 559 12.47 8.57 3.20
CA GLY A 559 12.04 7.19 3.38
C GLY A 559 12.04 6.76 4.83
N THR A 560 12.03 5.47 5.07
CA THR A 560 12.12 4.84 6.39
C THR A 560 13.54 4.34 6.65
N ASN A 561 13.90 4.12 7.92
CA ASN A 561 15.24 3.68 8.35
C ASN A 561 15.58 2.22 7.96
N ASN A 562 14.97 1.66 6.94
CA ASN A 562 15.24 0.31 6.46
C ASN A 562 15.53 0.31 4.95
N ALA A 563 16.16 -0.75 4.49
CA ALA A 563 16.58 -0.90 3.09
C ALA A 563 15.44 -0.77 2.07
N ASP A 564 14.22 -0.90 2.52
CA ASP A 564 13.02 -0.90 1.69
C ASP A 564 12.41 0.48 1.53
N GLY A 565 12.88 1.46 2.32
CA GLY A 565 12.51 2.87 2.20
C GLY A 565 13.24 3.64 1.10
N GLN A 566 14.00 2.97 0.24
CA GLN A 566 14.81 3.62 -0.79
C GLN A 566 13.96 4.08 -1.99
N ILE A 567 14.18 5.30 -2.46
CA ILE A 567 13.70 5.79 -3.76
C ILE A 567 14.65 5.31 -4.87
N ILE A 568 15.95 5.37 -4.59
CA ILE A 568 17.02 4.84 -5.42
C ILE A 568 17.78 3.82 -4.58
N LYS A 569 18.00 2.61 -5.08
CA LYS A 569 18.80 1.61 -4.36
C LYS A 569 20.29 1.99 -4.37
N ASP A 570 20.96 1.84 -3.24
CA ASP A 570 22.39 2.13 -3.14
C ASP A 570 23.22 1.35 -4.17
N ALA A 571 22.82 0.09 -4.41
CA ALA A 571 23.51 -0.77 -5.39
C ALA A 571 23.37 -0.30 -6.85
N ASP A 572 22.36 0.52 -7.13
CA ASP A 572 22.09 1.02 -8.48
C ASP A 572 22.84 2.34 -8.77
N VAL A 573 23.58 2.90 -7.79
CA VAL A 573 24.38 4.11 -7.94
C VAL A 573 25.84 3.76 -8.24
N THR A 574 26.33 4.13 -9.40
CA THR A 574 27.68 3.78 -9.84
C THR A 574 28.43 4.97 -10.44
N VAL A 575 29.75 4.88 -10.47
CA VAL A 575 30.61 5.81 -11.22
C VAL A 575 31.09 5.11 -12.49
N ASP A 576 30.84 5.72 -13.63
CA ASP A 576 31.31 5.22 -14.93
C ASP A 576 31.93 6.39 -15.71
N GLY A 577 33.26 6.36 -15.84
CA GLY A 577 34.03 7.43 -16.41
C GLY A 577 33.83 8.77 -15.68
N ASP A 578 33.32 9.74 -16.38
CA ASP A 578 33.08 11.10 -15.87
C ASP A 578 31.63 11.33 -15.38
N TYR A 579 30.91 10.28 -15.17
CA TYR A 579 29.47 10.32 -14.80
C TYR A 579 29.18 9.52 -13.56
N ILE A 580 28.20 9.98 -12.80
CA ILE A 580 27.42 9.15 -11.89
C ILE A 580 26.22 8.62 -12.69
N LYS A 581 26.01 7.31 -12.62
CA LYS A 581 24.89 6.59 -13.22
C LYS A 581 24.02 5.96 -12.14
N PHE A 582 22.74 5.98 -12.32
CA PHE A 582 21.80 5.35 -11.40
C PHE A 582 20.48 4.95 -12.09
N GLU A 583 19.79 4.03 -11.49
CA GLU A 583 18.45 3.61 -11.91
C GLU A 583 17.39 4.08 -10.92
N VAL A 584 16.27 4.55 -11.44
CA VAL A 584 15.04 4.80 -10.67
C VAL A 584 14.01 3.80 -11.14
N LYS A 585 13.74 2.79 -10.30
CA LYS A 585 12.85 1.68 -10.63
C LYS A 585 11.39 2.10 -10.50
N ARG A 586 10.55 1.61 -11.41
CA ARG A 586 9.11 1.92 -11.46
C ARG A 586 8.38 1.56 -10.17
N GLU A 587 8.73 0.45 -9.58
CA GLU A 587 8.13 -0.04 -8.35
C GLU A 587 8.55 0.74 -7.10
N LEU A 588 9.75 1.36 -7.12
CA LEU A 588 10.29 2.11 -5.99
C LEU A 588 10.02 3.61 -6.07
N ILE A 589 9.81 4.14 -7.28
CA ILE A 589 9.69 5.58 -7.49
C ILE A 589 8.51 6.17 -6.72
N ARG A 590 8.79 7.24 -6.00
CA ARG A 590 7.84 8.09 -5.28
C ARG A 590 8.41 9.50 -5.15
N PRO A 591 7.59 10.52 -4.87
CA PRO A 591 8.08 11.86 -4.61
C PRO A 591 9.05 11.87 -3.44
N GLY A 592 10.15 12.58 -3.57
CA GLY A 592 11.13 12.68 -2.51
C GLY A 592 12.45 13.29 -2.95
N ASN A 593 13.38 13.33 -2.01
CA ASN A 593 14.69 13.96 -2.16
C ASN A 593 15.77 12.92 -1.89
N VAL A 594 16.78 12.88 -2.73
CA VAL A 594 17.93 11.96 -2.61
C VAL A 594 19.20 12.75 -2.77
N ILE A 595 20.18 12.56 -1.90
CA ILE A 595 21.49 13.21 -2.00
C ILE A 595 22.52 12.17 -2.40
N ILE A 596 23.09 12.35 -3.57
CA ILE A 596 24.16 11.50 -4.10
C ILE A 596 25.49 12.25 -3.98
N ALA A 597 26.48 11.62 -3.36
CA ALA A 597 27.81 12.17 -3.20
C ALA A 597 28.86 11.35 -3.95
N ALA A 598 29.76 12.07 -4.64
CA ALA A 598 30.98 11.50 -5.23
C ALA A 598 32.10 11.43 -4.19
N ARG A 599 32.87 10.34 -4.18
CA ARG A 599 33.98 10.13 -3.26
C ARG A 599 35.26 9.76 -3.96
N VAL A 600 36.38 10.18 -3.33
CA VAL A 600 37.73 9.65 -3.54
C VAL A 600 38.13 8.91 -2.26
N GLY A 601 38.17 7.59 -2.29
CA GLY A 601 38.28 6.80 -1.07
C GLY A 601 37.04 6.98 -0.16
N SER A 602 37.26 7.42 1.07
CA SER A 602 36.20 7.75 2.01
C SER A 602 35.75 9.22 1.98
N THR A 603 36.48 10.11 1.28
CA THR A 603 36.25 11.55 1.30
C THR A 603 35.21 11.94 0.25
N VAL A 604 34.15 12.61 0.68
CA VAL A 604 33.18 13.24 -0.22
C VAL A 604 33.83 14.46 -0.87
N VAL A 605 33.85 14.49 -2.20
CA VAL A 605 34.44 15.60 -2.97
C VAL A 605 33.40 16.56 -3.52
N TRP A 606 32.19 16.11 -3.77
CA TRP A 606 31.01 16.89 -4.12
C TRP A 606 29.73 16.06 -3.95
N SER A 607 28.59 16.74 -3.94
CA SER A 607 27.26 16.11 -3.81
C SER A 607 26.22 16.85 -4.63
N TRP A 608 25.19 16.13 -5.03
CA TRP A 608 24.07 16.64 -5.81
C TRP A 608 22.76 16.20 -5.19
N HIS A 609 21.76 17.05 -5.35
CA HIS A 609 20.38 16.80 -4.97
C HIS A 609 19.62 16.20 -6.16
N ILE A 610 19.06 15.02 -6.01
CA ILE A 610 18.11 14.41 -6.94
C ILE A 610 16.72 14.64 -6.38
N TRP A 611 15.94 15.45 -7.05
CA TRP A 611 14.56 15.73 -6.69
C TRP A 611 13.61 14.91 -7.56
N VAL A 612 12.95 13.90 -6.96
CA VAL A 612 11.97 13.04 -7.63
C VAL A 612 10.59 13.66 -7.43
N THR A 613 9.92 14.02 -8.51
CA THR A 613 8.64 14.72 -8.47
C THR A 613 7.85 14.53 -9.76
N GLU A 614 6.52 14.43 -9.65
CA GLU A 614 5.58 14.43 -10.77
C GLU A 614 5.10 15.82 -11.14
N LYS A 615 5.58 16.84 -10.42
CA LYS A 615 5.07 18.20 -10.57
C LYS A 615 5.48 18.84 -11.90
N ASP A 616 4.54 19.59 -12.46
CA ASP A 616 4.86 20.52 -13.56
C ASP A 616 5.62 21.73 -12.99
N LEU A 617 6.89 21.79 -13.31
CA LEU A 617 7.81 22.85 -12.87
C LEU A 617 7.79 24.08 -13.78
N THR A 618 6.88 24.15 -14.73
CA THR A 618 6.72 25.33 -15.59
C THR A 618 6.58 26.60 -14.75
N PRO A 619 7.47 27.59 -14.93
CA PRO A 619 7.45 28.78 -14.11
C PRO A 619 6.26 29.68 -14.43
N LYS A 620 5.80 30.41 -13.42
CA LYS A 620 4.77 31.41 -13.53
C LYS A 620 5.36 32.80 -13.54
N ALA A 621 4.84 33.64 -14.42
CA ALA A 621 5.20 35.06 -14.46
C ALA A 621 4.58 35.77 -13.23
N VAL A 622 5.41 36.39 -12.41
CA VAL A 622 5.04 37.14 -11.20
C VAL A 622 5.62 38.55 -11.28
N LYS A 623 4.80 39.57 -11.06
CA LYS A 623 5.24 40.96 -10.97
C LYS A 623 5.82 41.26 -9.61
N ASP A 624 6.98 41.97 -9.60
CA ASP A 624 7.50 42.59 -8.39
C ASP A 624 6.94 44.01 -8.17
N ALA A 625 7.33 44.65 -7.09
CA ALA A 625 6.82 45.99 -6.74
C ALA A 625 7.32 47.12 -7.68
N ILE A 626 8.33 46.86 -8.48
CA ILE A 626 8.86 47.79 -9.50
C ILE A 626 8.47 47.38 -10.91
N ASN A 627 7.47 46.47 -11.00
CA ASN A 627 6.85 46.00 -12.23
C ASN A 627 7.74 45.13 -13.16
N ASN A 628 8.87 44.61 -12.68
CA ASN A 628 9.59 43.55 -13.40
C ASN A 628 8.79 42.26 -13.37
N THR A 629 8.99 41.43 -14.37
CA THR A 629 8.41 40.09 -14.43
C THR A 629 9.42 39.07 -14.00
N ASN A 630 9.11 38.32 -12.93
CA ASN A 630 9.89 37.20 -12.44
C ASN A 630 9.19 35.90 -12.85
N TRP A 631 9.90 35.01 -13.47
CA TRP A 631 9.37 33.70 -13.79
C TRP A 631 9.72 32.73 -12.65
N MET A 632 8.80 32.53 -11.73
CA MET A 632 8.97 31.69 -10.53
C MET A 632 8.54 30.26 -10.80
N MET A 633 9.33 29.31 -10.35
CA MET A 633 8.90 27.91 -10.26
C MET A 633 7.63 27.80 -9.42
N ASN A 634 6.70 26.95 -9.83
CA ASN A 634 5.40 26.82 -9.15
C ASN A 634 5.50 26.16 -7.78
N TYR A 635 6.61 25.49 -7.46
CA TYR A 635 6.87 24.74 -6.23
C TYR A 635 8.18 25.15 -5.56
N ASN A 636 8.27 24.94 -4.25
CA ASN A 636 9.53 25.08 -3.53
C ASN A 636 10.50 23.99 -3.98
N LEU A 637 11.79 24.29 -3.94
CA LEU A 637 12.83 23.30 -4.24
C LEU A 637 12.72 22.09 -3.30
N GLY A 638 12.69 20.88 -3.86
CA GLY A 638 12.51 19.65 -3.11
C GLY A 638 11.09 19.43 -2.57
N TRP A 639 10.08 20.06 -3.18
CA TRP A 639 8.68 19.93 -2.76
C TRP A 639 8.13 18.52 -2.95
N MET A 640 7.42 18.08 -1.93
CA MET A 640 6.59 16.87 -1.93
C MET A 640 5.20 17.25 -1.44
N ASP A 641 4.18 16.73 -2.10
CA ASP A 641 2.80 16.94 -1.67
C ASP A 641 2.53 16.37 -0.28
N ALA A 642 1.52 16.93 0.34
CA ALA A 642 0.91 16.33 1.51
C ALA A 642 0.33 14.97 1.16
N THR A 643 0.61 13.97 1.98
CA THR A 643 -0.18 12.75 1.97
C THR A 643 -1.58 13.07 2.49
N ALA A 644 -2.61 12.52 1.86
CA ALA A 644 -3.98 12.76 2.30
C ALA A 644 -4.16 12.35 3.77
N ALA A 645 -5.02 13.05 4.49
CA ALA A 645 -5.32 12.78 5.90
C ALA A 645 -5.86 11.35 6.13
N ARG A 646 -6.43 10.76 5.11
CA ARG A 646 -6.74 9.33 5.00
C ARG A 646 -6.41 8.92 3.59
N GLY A 647 -5.50 8.02 3.45
CA GLY A 647 -5.08 7.47 2.17
C GLY A 647 -5.06 5.97 2.19
N THR A 648 -5.08 5.40 1.02
CA THR A 648 -4.70 4.01 0.85
C THR A 648 -3.18 3.98 0.85
N LYS A 649 -2.58 3.29 1.79
CA LYS A 649 -1.13 3.10 1.85
C LYS A 649 -0.67 2.31 0.64
N TRP A 650 -1.46 1.31 0.29
CA TRP A 650 -1.43 0.58 -0.96
C TRP A 650 -2.81 0.05 -1.28
N ASN A 651 -3.08 -0.15 -2.54
CA ASN A 651 -4.32 -0.74 -3.01
C ASN A 651 -4.27 -2.27 -2.91
N ASP A 652 -5.47 -2.87 -2.86
CA ASP A 652 -5.62 -4.25 -3.25
C ASP A 652 -5.07 -4.44 -4.66
N TRP A 653 -4.16 -5.38 -4.80
CA TRP A 653 -3.64 -5.80 -6.08
C TRP A 653 -3.73 -7.29 -6.20
N THR A 654 -4.23 -7.78 -7.32
CA THR A 654 -4.35 -9.21 -7.55
C THR A 654 -3.77 -9.55 -8.91
N THR A 655 -2.80 -10.44 -8.91
CA THR A 655 -2.29 -11.03 -10.14
C THR A 655 -2.71 -12.48 -10.19
N ARG A 656 -3.33 -12.87 -11.28
CA ARG A 656 -3.57 -14.28 -11.56
C ARG A 656 -2.33 -14.85 -12.23
N VAL A 657 -1.90 -16.00 -11.74
CA VAL A 657 -0.77 -16.75 -12.29
C VAL A 657 -1.31 -18.05 -12.85
N ARG A 658 -0.98 -18.34 -14.09
CA ARG A 658 -1.37 -19.56 -14.77
C ARG A 658 -0.16 -20.39 -15.10
N ILE A 659 -0.17 -21.63 -14.64
CA ILE A 659 0.81 -22.64 -15.02
C ILE A 659 0.19 -23.52 -16.09
N THR A 660 0.81 -23.60 -17.24
CA THR A 660 0.33 -24.41 -18.36
C THR A 660 1.32 -25.54 -18.62
N GLN A 661 0.84 -26.77 -18.58
CA GLN A 661 1.62 -27.96 -18.88
C GLN A 661 1.77 -28.10 -20.40
N ALA A 662 3.01 -28.22 -20.89
CA ALA A 662 3.32 -28.13 -22.31
C ALA A 662 2.70 -29.23 -23.16
N GLU A 663 2.69 -30.48 -22.68
CA GLU A 663 2.20 -31.63 -23.45
C GLU A 663 0.67 -31.74 -23.47
N SER A 664 0.02 -31.48 -22.33
CA SER A 664 -1.41 -31.69 -22.17
C SER A 664 -2.24 -30.42 -22.35
N GLY A 665 -1.60 -29.26 -22.26
CA GLY A 665 -2.30 -27.97 -22.19
C GLY A 665 -3.10 -27.77 -20.90
N LYS A 666 -2.99 -28.69 -19.94
CA LYS A 666 -3.65 -28.53 -18.63
C LYS A 666 -3.10 -27.33 -17.90
N GLN A 667 -3.99 -26.65 -17.23
CA GLN A 667 -3.68 -25.39 -16.55
C GLN A 667 -4.08 -25.46 -15.09
N VAL A 668 -3.26 -24.83 -14.28
CA VAL A 668 -3.57 -24.49 -12.91
C VAL A 668 -3.47 -22.97 -12.81
N THR A 669 -4.48 -22.35 -12.23
CA THR A 669 -4.53 -20.90 -12.03
C THR A 669 -4.71 -20.63 -10.55
N PHE A 670 -3.88 -19.76 -10.02
CA PHE A 670 -4.00 -19.26 -8.66
C PHE A 670 -3.88 -17.74 -8.65
N ARG A 671 -4.14 -17.14 -7.52
CA ARG A 671 -4.03 -15.70 -7.33
C ARG A 671 -2.95 -15.39 -6.32
N VAL A 672 -2.14 -14.41 -6.66
CA VAL A 672 -1.30 -13.72 -5.70
C VAL A 672 -1.94 -12.36 -5.42
N ARG A 673 -2.28 -12.10 -4.19
CA ARG A 673 -2.97 -10.89 -3.78
C ARG A 673 -2.14 -10.10 -2.78
N GLN A 674 -1.90 -8.84 -3.10
CA GLN A 674 -1.55 -7.84 -2.11
C GLN A 674 -2.83 -7.30 -1.47
N ILE A 675 -2.93 -7.42 -0.17
CA ILE A 675 -4.07 -6.87 0.57
C ILE A 675 -3.86 -5.37 0.75
N GLY A 676 -4.83 -4.57 0.32
CA GLY A 676 -4.82 -3.13 0.50
C GLY A 676 -4.79 -2.74 1.98
N GLU A 677 -4.10 -1.66 2.28
CA GLU A 677 -4.06 -1.08 3.62
C GLU A 677 -4.37 0.41 3.55
N THR A 678 -5.29 0.81 4.41
CA THR A 678 -5.62 2.22 4.60
C THR A 678 -4.77 2.76 5.74
N ILE A 679 -4.09 3.88 5.51
CA ILE A 679 -3.40 4.61 6.56
C ILE A 679 -4.19 5.85 6.93
N SER A 680 -4.22 6.16 8.21
CA SER A 680 -4.63 7.46 8.71
C SER A 680 -3.37 8.32 8.81
N VAL A 681 -3.27 9.33 7.97
CA VAL A 681 -2.20 10.33 8.03
C VAL A 681 -2.81 11.64 8.45
N ASP A 682 -2.19 12.32 9.37
CA ASP A 682 -2.59 13.69 9.70
C ASP A 682 -2.52 14.56 8.45
N ALA A 683 -3.53 15.44 8.29
CA ALA A 683 -3.55 16.37 7.18
C ALA A 683 -2.26 17.18 7.13
N ASN A 684 -1.52 17.04 6.05
CA ASN A 684 -0.19 17.57 5.86
C ASN A 684 -0.23 18.69 4.82
N ILE A 685 0.57 19.71 5.00
CA ILE A 685 0.71 20.78 4.02
C ILE A 685 1.68 20.48 2.88
N GLY A 686 2.20 19.27 2.82
CA GLY A 686 3.39 18.96 2.03
C GLY A 686 4.67 19.37 2.76
N SER A 687 5.79 19.10 2.14
CA SER A 687 7.10 19.43 2.69
C SER A 687 8.09 19.76 1.59
N ASN A 688 9.16 20.45 1.93
CA ASN A 688 10.26 20.76 1.03
C ASN A 688 11.58 20.72 1.79
N THR A 689 12.67 20.61 1.06
CA THR A 689 14.01 20.72 1.61
C THR A 689 14.29 22.12 2.13
N PHE A 690 15.13 22.23 3.16
CA PHE A 690 15.65 23.51 3.66
C PHE A 690 17.10 23.71 3.25
N TYR A 691 17.54 24.95 3.16
CA TYR A 691 18.92 25.32 2.79
C TYR A 691 19.46 26.36 3.75
N GLN A 692 20.66 26.15 4.27
CA GLN A 692 21.44 27.26 4.87
C GLN A 692 21.89 28.20 3.77
N TRP A 693 21.88 29.49 4.06
CA TRP A 693 22.24 30.48 3.06
C TRP A 693 23.67 30.27 2.52
N GLY A 694 23.81 30.24 1.21
CA GLY A 694 25.09 30.05 0.55
C GLY A 694 25.48 28.56 0.34
N ARG A 695 24.74 27.58 0.86
CA ARG A 695 25.00 26.14 0.66
C ARG A 695 24.23 25.58 -0.51
N LYS A 696 24.87 24.59 -1.16
CA LYS A 696 24.29 23.82 -2.26
C LYS A 696 23.48 22.61 -1.82
N ASP A 697 23.77 22.09 -0.61
CA ASP A 697 23.24 20.84 -0.13
C ASP A 697 21.95 21.07 0.66
N PRO A 698 20.89 20.30 0.37
CA PRO A 698 19.64 20.38 1.08
C PRO A 698 19.72 19.69 2.45
N MET A 699 18.93 20.21 3.38
CA MET A 699 18.64 19.60 4.67
C MET A 699 17.30 18.91 4.63
N LEU A 700 17.12 17.94 5.54
CA LEU A 700 15.88 17.17 5.64
C LEU A 700 14.64 18.06 5.65
N PRO A 701 13.61 17.66 4.89
CA PRO A 701 12.29 18.24 5.01
C PRO A 701 11.72 18.10 6.42
N ALA A 702 10.74 18.94 6.74
CA ALA A 702 9.89 18.72 7.89
C ALA A 702 8.90 17.59 7.63
N ALA A 703 8.56 16.83 8.66
CA ALA A 703 7.35 16.03 8.68
C ALA A 703 6.09 16.95 8.76
N SER A 704 4.96 16.41 9.12
CA SER A 704 3.73 17.22 9.29
C SER A 704 3.75 18.17 10.49
N SER A 705 4.79 18.11 11.29
CA SER A 705 4.99 18.89 12.52
C SER A 705 6.42 19.40 12.59
N ASN A 706 6.79 20.06 13.67
CA ASN A 706 8.15 20.56 13.92
C ASN A 706 9.18 19.44 14.18
N THR A 707 9.16 18.40 13.34
CA THR A 707 10.05 17.23 13.40
C THR A 707 10.65 16.94 12.04
N ASP A 708 11.80 16.27 12.03
CA ASP A 708 12.43 15.81 10.80
C ASP A 708 11.59 14.74 10.11
N LYS A 709 11.53 14.80 8.78
CA LYS A 709 10.97 13.72 7.97
C LYS A 709 11.86 12.48 8.08
N ALA A 710 11.25 11.30 8.03
CA ALA A 710 11.98 10.04 8.00
C ALA A 710 12.94 9.98 6.80
N GLN A 711 14.08 9.36 6.99
CA GLN A 711 15.14 9.22 5.99
C GLN A 711 15.76 7.82 6.01
N TYR A 712 16.40 7.49 4.91
CA TYR A 712 17.18 6.26 4.75
C TYR A 712 18.61 6.56 4.30
N SER A 713 19.58 5.79 4.82
CA SER A 713 20.94 5.67 4.28
C SER A 713 21.55 4.31 4.62
N ALA A 714 21.94 3.53 3.60
CA ALA A 714 22.62 2.24 3.77
C ALA A 714 24.02 2.37 4.36
N THR A 715 24.64 3.51 4.14
CA THR A 715 26.01 3.78 4.63
C THR A 715 26.06 4.23 6.09
N GLY A 716 24.89 4.43 6.72
CA GLY A 716 24.79 5.04 8.04
C GLY A 716 25.12 6.54 8.07
N MET A 717 25.31 7.17 6.91
CA MET A 717 25.50 8.63 6.80
C MET A 717 24.14 9.35 6.88
N LEU A 718 23.37 9.06 7.92
CA LEU A 718 22.11 9.74 8.18
C LEU A 718 22.36 11.24 8.39
N TRP A 719 21.34 12.01 8.09
CA TRP A 719 21.38 13.44 8.32
C TRP A 719 21.61 13.73 9.82
N GLU A 720 22.57 14.59 10.11
CA GLU A 720 22.97 14.91 11.46
C GLU A 720 22.73 16.40 11.77
N LYS A 721 22.12 16.62 12.90
CA LYS A 721 22.10 17.92 13.53
C LYS A 721 23.44 18.11 14.26
N SER A 722 24.23 19.09 13.83
CA SER A 722 25.53 19.35 14.46
C SER A 722 25.40 20.08 15.81
N SER A 723 24.76 19.45 16.78
CA SER A 723 24.85 19.94 18.16
C SER A 723 26.27 19.84 18.74
N THR A 724 27.15 19.10 18.08
CA THR A 724 28.55 18.86 18.48
C THR A 724 29.59 19.63 17.70
N HIS A 725 29.21 20.27 16.57
CA HIS A 725 30.12 21.13 15.78
C HIS A 725 29.96 22.59 16.19
N THR A 726 30.03 22.83 17.50
CA THR A 726 30.31 24.12 18.07
C THR A 726 31.72 24.48 17.65
N VAL A 727 31.83 25.39 16.71
CA VAL A 727 33.10 25.90 16.32
C VAL A 727 33.67 26.73 17.45
N GLY A 728 34.58 26.14 18.17
CA GLY A 728 35.40 26.89 19.14
C GLY A 728 36.24 27.95 18.42
N ASN A 729 36.63 29.01 19.11
CA ASN A 729 37.26 30.20 18.56
C ASN A 729 38.55 30.01 17.74
N SER A 730 39.10 28.82 17.63
CA SER A 730 40.35 28.55 16.92
C SER A 730 40.27 27.59 15.71
N THR A 731 39.11 26.98 15.47
CA THR A 731 38.96 25.96 14.41
C THR A 731 37.60 26.06 13.73
N ALA A 732 37.31 27.22 13.14
CA ALA A 732 36.15 27.34 12.26
C ALA A 732 36.22 26.27 11.16
N PRO A 733 35.17 25.46 10.93
CA PRO A 733 35.19 24.56 9.78
C PRO A 733 35.34 25.40 8.52
N LYS A 734 36.27 25.01 7.74
CA LYS A 734 36.51 25.62 6.45
C LYS A 734 35.39 25.26 5.48
N PHE A 735 35.29 25.94 4.36
CA PHE A 735 34.32 25.65 3.30
C PHE A 735 34.29 24.18 2.91
N GLY A 736 35.47 23.62 2.68
CA GLY A 736 35.63 22.24 2.28
C GLY A 736 34.96 21.24 3.23
N HIS A 737 34.97 21.54 4.52
CA HIS A 737 34.32 20.70 5.49
C HIS A 737 32.79 20.59 5.26
N SER A 738 32.14 21.69 4.86
CA SER A 738 30.70 21.66 4.57
C SER A 738 30.38 20.89 3.29
N ILE A 739 31.31 20.83 2.34
CA ILE A 739 31.20 20.04 1.12
C ILE A 739 31.41 18.55 1.41
N GLN A 740 32.35 18.23 2.33
CA GLN A 740 32.60 16.85 2.76
C GLN A 740 31.46 16.26 3.58
N HIS A 741 30.67 17.11 4.25
CA HIS A 741 29.58 16.71 5.12
C HIS A 741 28.24 17.31 4.64
N PRO A 742 27.72 16.89 3.50
CA PRO A 742 26.47 17.40 2.97
C PRO A 742 25.26 17.11 3.84
N ASN A 743 25.37 16.12 4.73
CA ASN A 743 24.35 15.68 5.70
C ASN A 743 24.39 16.46 7.04
N TRP A 744 25.18 17.48 7.18
CA TRP A 744 25.29 18.22 8.43
C TRP A 744 24.66 19.60 8.36
N GLN A 745 23.89 19.95 9.40
CA GLN A 745 23.47 21.33 9.67
C GLN A 745 24.48 22.00 10.61
N TYR A 746 24.98 23.16 10.22
CA TYR A 746 25.90 23.95 11.03
C TYR A 746 25.13 24.98 11.83
N VAL A 747 25.24 24.93 13.17
CA VAL A 747 24.52 25.83 14.09
C VAL A 747 25.49 26.76 14.81
N ALA A 748 25.05 27.96 15.09
CA ALA A 748 25.77 28.95 15.88
C ALA A 748 25.24 28.94 17.31
N LEU A 749 25.99 28.41 18.26
CA LEU A 749 25.56 28.29 19.64
C LEU A 749 25.59 29.60 20.43
N ASN A 750 26.32 30.60 20.02
CA ASN A 750 26.43 31.85 20.72
C ASN A 750 26.28 33.07 19.80
N LEU A 751 25.38 33.98 20.14
CA LEU A 751 25.05 35.16 19.34
C LEU A 751 26.15 36.19 19.26
N ASN A 752 27.06 36.20 20.25
CA ASN A 752 28.08 37.22 20.44
C ASN A 752 29.50 36.77 20.03
N GLU A 753 29.69 35.51 19.72
CA GLU A 753 31.04 35.01 19.40
C GLU A 753 31.15 34.76 17.89
N GLY A 754 32.24 35.23 17.32
CA GLY A 754 32.54 35.29 15.88
C GLY A 754 32.81 33.95 15.19
N TYR A 755 31.98 32.97 15.43
CA TYR A 755 32.11 31.63 14.88
C TYR A 755 31.56 31.53 13.46
N TRP A 756 32.28 31.05 12.55
CA TRP A 756 32.16 31.10 11.11
C TRP A 756 32.74 32.36 10.49
N THR A 757 33.96 32.68 10.84
CA THR A 757 34.67 33.85 10.33
C THR A 757 34.94 33.84 8.83
N GLY A 758 34.75 32.72 8.14
CA GLY A 758 34.88 32.61 6.71
C GLY A 758 33.58 32.57 5.92
N TYR A 759 32.67 31.70 6.31
CA TYR A 759 31.48 31.34 5.50
C TYR A 759 30.33 32.33 5.59
N PHE A 760 29.87 32.67 6.77
CA PHE A 760 28.71 33.56 6.93
C PHE A 760 29.01 35.05 6.68
N TYR A 761 30.25 35.41 6.61
CA TYR A 761 30.60 36.78 6.23
C TYR A 761 30.50 37.03 4.74
N LEU A 762 30.55 35.98 3.91
CA LEU A 762 30.56 36.14 2.45
C LEU A 762 29.18 36.49 1.94
N GLY A 763 29.12 37.36 0.94
CA GLY A 763 27.87 37.87 0.38
C GLY A 763 27.54 37.36 -1.01
N ASN A 764 28.49 36.70 -1.68
CA ASN A 764 28.32 36.29 -3.05
C ASN A 764 28.15 34.79 -3.28
N LEU A 765 27.86 34.04 -2.25
CA LEU A 765 27.80 32.57 -2.36
C LEU A 765 26.75 32.05 -3.34
N TRP A 766 25.64 32.75 -3.50
CA TRP A 766 24.62 32.45 -4.51
C TRP A 766 24.54 33.48 -5.64
N ASP A 767 25.38 34.53 -5.62
CA ASP A 767 25.44 35.57 -6.65
C ASP A 767 26.89 36.00 -6.92
N SER A 768 27.51 35.42 -7.95
CA SER A 768 28.87 35.77 -8.34
C SER A 768 28.99 37.16 -9.00
N GLY A 769 27.87 37.72 -9.41
CA GLY A 769 27.82 39.05 -9.99
C GLY A 769 27.78 40.19 -8.99
N LEU A 770 27.83 39.94 -7.67
CA LEU A 770 27.88 40.96 -6.64
C LEU A 770 29.05 41.93 -6.94
N VAL A 771 28.76 43.23 -6.98
CA VAL A 771 29.74 44.28 -7.21
C VAL A 771 29.74 45.26 -6.04
N ASN A 772 30.89 45.85 -5.76
CA ASN A 772 31.00 46.96 -4.82
C ASN A 772 30.66 48.26 -5.57
N ASP A 773 29.39 48.70 -5.48
CA ASP A 773 28.90 49.92 -6.12
C ASP A 773 29.10 51.19 -5.29
N GLY A 774 29.88 51.11 -4.20
CA GLY A 774 30.11 52.22 -3.29
C GLY A 774 28.91 52.57 -2.39
N ASN A 775 27.74 52.04 -2.69
CA ASN A 775 26.54 52.10 -1.86
C ASN A 775 26.42 50.75 -1.16
N VAL A 776 27.06 50.62 -0.07
CA VAL A 776 27.05 49.44 0.77
C VAL A 776 25.64 49.27 1.43
N GLY A 777 24.65 49.47 0.63
CA GLY A 777 23.29 49.20 0.86
C GLY A 777 22.87 47.85 0.32
N GLU A 778 21.70 47.43 0.45
CA GLU A 778 21.13 46.17 0.04
C GLU A 778 21.50 45.77 -1.39
N PHE A 779 22.17 44.64 -1.55
CA PHE A 779 22.52 44.05 -2.85
C PHE A 779 21.31 43.35 -3.49
N GLY A 780 20.19 44.04 -3.68
CA GLY A 780 18.96 43.30 -3.89
C GLY A 780 18.16 43.61 -5.16
N ASN A 781 18.63 44.56 -5.97
CA ASN A 781 17.82 45.06 -7.08
C ASN A 781 18.20 44.48 -8.46
N ARG A 782 18.99 43.42 -8.50
CA ARG A 782 19.43 42.76 -9.74
C ARG A 782 19.25 41.25 -9.64
N PHE A 783 19.15 40.63 -10.79
CA PHE A 783 19.13 39.19 -10.89
C PHE A 783 20.48 38.58 -10.54
N PRO A 784 20.54 37.51 -9.74
CA PRO A 784 21.77 36.87 -9.35
C PRO A 784 22.45 36.19 -10.55
N VAL A 785 23.76 36.24 -10.60
CA VAL A 785 24.57 35.37 -11.47
C VAL A 785 24.83 34.08 -10.72
N LYS A 786 24.26 32.98 -11.21
CA LYS A 786 24.26 31.66 -10.57
C LYS A 786 25.68 31.13 -10.32
N THR A 787 26.00 30.78 -9.10
CA THR A 787 27.29 30.23 -8.67
C THR A 787 27.29 28.71 -8.68
N VAL A 788 28.47 28.10 -8.49
CA VAL A 788 28.60 26.64 -8.24
C VAL A 788 27.96 26.19 -6.93
N TYR A 789 27.64 27.09 -5.99
CA TYR A 789 26.93 26.75 -4.74
C TYR A 789 25.43 27.01 -4.79
N ASP A 790 24.90 27.53 -5.88
CA ASP A 790 23.47 27.69 -6.04
C ASP A 790 22.79 26.31 -6.07
N PRO A 791 21.79 26.04 -5.23
CA PRO A 791 21.16 24.74 -5.13
C PRO A 791 20.09 24.45 -6.19
N CYS A 792 19.71 25.45 -6.99
CA CYS A 792 18.62 25.33 -7.94
C CYS A 792 18.97 24.45 -9.15
N PRO A 793 17.96 23.82 -9.76
CA PRO A 793 18.17 23.02 -10.96
C PRO A 793 18.56 23.89 -12.16
N ARG A 794 18.91 23.22 -13.25
CA ARG A 794 19.23 23.83 -14.54
C ARG A 794 18.18 24.88 -14.93
N GLY A 795 18.64 26.04 -15.41
CA GLY A 795 17.79 27.14 -15.84
C GLY A 795 17.13 27.96 -14.73
N PHE A 796 17.37 27.60 -13.48
CA PHE A 796 16.83 28.32 -12.32
C PHE A 796 17.93 28.78 -11.37
N VAL A 797 17.62 29.82 -10.60
CA VAL A 797 18.51 30.43 -9.62
C VAL A 797 17.72 30.81 -8.36
N VAL A 798 18.42 30.98 -7.23
CA VAL A 798 17.84 31.53 -6.02
C VAL A 798 17.35 32.96 -6.29
N PRO A 799 16.11 33.36 -5.90
CA PRO A 799 15.55 34.65 -6.26
C PRO A 799 16.32 35.83 -5.65
N TYR A 800 16.29 36.97 -6.32
CA TYR A 800 16.79 38.21 -5.77
C TYR A 800 15.81 38.85 -4.77
N LEU A 801 16.26 39.88 -4.07
CA LEU A 801 15.49 40.47 -2.98
C LEU A 801 14.07 40.91 -3.39
N TYR A 802 13.96 41.61 -4.53
CA TYR A 802 12.67 42.15 -4.98
C TYR A 802 11.75 41.11 -5.61
N GLY A 803 12.22 39.89 -5.84
CA GLY A 803 11.44 38.82 -6.44
C GLY A 803 10.13 38.51 -5.68
N PHE A 804 10.10 38.78 -4.38
CA PHE A 804 8.91 38.61 -3.54
C PHE A 804 8.14 39.90 -3.24
N SER A 805 8.63 41.08 -3.67
CA SER A 805 8.07 42.38 -3.26
C SER A 805 6.66 42.63 -3.81
N GLY A 806 6.25 41.94 -4.87
CA GLY A 806 4.90 42.04 -5.43
C GLY A 806 3.80 41.35 -4.61
N PHE A 807 4.16 40.53 -3.63
CA PHE A 807 3.20 39.81 -2.79
C PHE A 807 2.64 40.65 -1.63
N GLY A 808 3.32 41.70 -1.24
CA GLY A 808 2.84 42.64 -0.20
C GLY A 808 3.99 43.39 0.48
N GLY A 809 3.67 44.49 1.15
CA GLY A 809 4.64 45.30 1.88
C GLY A 809 5.54 46.17 1.02
N GLY A 810 5.54 46.01 -0.30
CA GLY A 810 6.38 46.82 -1.22
C GLY A 810 7.87 46.68 -0.95
N LEU A 811 8.65 47.70 -1.30
CA LEU A 811 10.12 47.77 -1.15
C LEU A 811 10.56 48.34 0.23
N ASP A 812 9.64 48.72 1.08
CA ASP A 812 9.97 49.36 2.36
C ASP A 812 10.29 48.29 3.43
N TYR A 813 11.54 47.97 3.57
CA TYR A 813 12.07 47.01 4.53
C TYR A 813 12.13 47.57 5.96
N THR A 814 11.85 48.87 6.14
CA THR A 814 11.88 49.55 7.45
C THR A 814 10.53 49.61 8.12
N ARG A 815 9.43 49.26 7.42
CA ARG A 815 8.09 49.32 7.95
C ARG A 815 7.87 48.33 9.10
N PRO A 816 7.10 48.71 10.13
CA PRO A 816 6.68 47.78 11.18
C PRO A 816 5.87 46.60 10.61
N MET A 817 5.90 45.49 11.33
CA MET A 817 5.08 44.35 11.01
C MET A 817 3.60 44.76 10.85
N GLY A 818 2.92 44.35 9.80
CA GLY A 818 1.51 44.56 9.56
C GLY A 818 1.11 45.77 8.70
N SER A 819 2.04 46.48 8.06
CA SER A 819 1.75 47.74 7.33
C SER A 819 1.71 47.62 5.80
N GLY A 820 1.21 46.54 5.26
CA GLY A 820 1.09 46.39 3.78
C GLY A 820 -0.13 45.60 3.37
N THR A 821 -0.77 45.98 2.25
CA THR A 821 -1.86 45.18 1.68
C THR A 821 -1.26 43.93 1.06
N ILE A 822 -1.70 42.75 1.51
CA ILE A 822 -1.30 41.47 0.94
C ILE A 822 -1.98 41.29 -0.42
N ASN A 823 -1.19 41.05 -1.45
CA ASN A 823 -1.70 40.75 -2.79
C ASN A 823 -2.02 39.26 -2.93
N GLY A 824 -3.04 38.80 -2.22
CA GLY A 824 -3.45 37.38 -2.21
C GLY A 824 -4.42 37.03 -1.11
N THR A 825 -4.64 35.77 -0.94
CA THR A 825 -5.54 35.16 0.05
C THR A 825 -4.76 34.24 0.97
N GLN A 826 -4.94 34.41 2.28
CA GLN A 826 -4.45 33.46 3.26
C GLN A 826 -5.30 32.19 3.24
N LEU A 827 -4.65 31.03 3.24
CA LEU A 827 -5.24 29.71 3.42
C LEU A 827 -4.79 29.12 4.76
N ALA A 828 -5.34 27.99 5.13
CA ALA A 828 -4.99 27.32 6.38
C ALA A 828 -3.50 26.94 6.49
N ASP A 829 -2.84 26.75 5.35
CA ASP A 829 -1.50 26.15 5.22
C ASP A 829 -0.53 26.99 4.38
N GLY A 830 -0.90 28.22 4.02
CA GLY A 830 -0.06 29.11 3.24
C GLY A 830 -0.79 30.33 2.69
N TYR A 831 -0.14 31.02 1.76
CA TYR A 831 -0.73 32.12 0.99
C TYR A 831 -0.86 31.75 -0.48
N ARG A 832 -2.00 32.09 -1.07
CA ARG A 832 -2.19 32.09 -2.51
C ARG A 832 -2.12 33.53 -3.01
N PHE A 833 -0.98 33.90 -3.61
CA PHE A 833 -0.74 35.25 -4.10
C PHE A 833 -1.24 35.41 -5.54
N ASN A 834 -1.75 36.59 -5.84
CA ASN A 834 -1.94 37.02 -7.23
C ASN A 834 -0.60 37.30 -7.89
N THR A 835 -0.42 36.85 -9.10
CA THR A 835 0.86 36.99 -9.81
C THR A 835 1.08 38.40 -10.38
N GLY A 836 0.06 39.23 -10.43
CA GLY A 836 0.11 40.56 -11.08
C GLY A 836 0.13 40.50 -12.62
N VAL A 837 0.14 39.30 -13.19
CA VAL A 837 0.04 39.05 -14.64
C VAL A 837 -1.26 38.29 -14.93
N SER A 838 -1.33 37.04 -14.53
CA SER A 838 -2.53 36.22 -14.64
C SER A 838 -2.47 35.02 -13.67
N GLY A 839 -3.56 34.73 -12.99
CA GLY A 839 -3.65 33.61 -12.08
C GLY A 839 -2.96 33.83 -10.74
N THR A 840 -2.70 32.74 -10.04
CA THR A 840 -2.17 32.73 -8.68
C THR A 840 -1.00 31.77 -8.53
N ILE A 841 -0.20 32.01 -7.48
CA ILE A 841 0.90 31.14 -7.06
C ILE A 841 0.76 30.88 -5.56
N PHE A 842 0.98 29.61 -5.15
CA PHE A 842 0.84 29.20 -3.75
C PHE A 842 2.20 29.12 -3.06
N PHE A 843 2.27 29.64 -1.83
CA PHE A 843 3.43 29.56 -0.95
C PHE A 843 3.01 28.95 0.38
N PRO A 844 3.49 27.76 0.75
CA PRO A 844 3.14 27.09 2.00
C PRO A 844 3.82 27.71 3.23
N PHE A 845 3.21 27.51 4.40
CA PHE A 845 3.86 27.74 5.70
C PHE A 845 4.79 26.57 6.01
N CYS A 846 5.93 26.55 5.37
CA CYS A 846 6.87 25.42 5.41
C CYS A 846 7.70 25.34 6.71
N GLY A 847 7.62 26.36 7.60
CA GLY A 847 8.48 26.46 8.76
C GLY A 847 9.95 26.75 8.41
N ALA A 848 10.82 26.45 9.34
CA ALA A 848 12.25 26.72 9.26
C ALA A 848 13.09 25.76 10.11
N ARG A 849 14.41 25.77 9.86
CA ARG A 849 15.40 25.18 10.77
C ARG A 849 16.17 26.26 11.51
N ALA A 850 16.29 26.10 12.84
CA ALA A 850 16.93 27.06 13.69
C ALA A 850 18.43 27.20 13.42
N HIS A 851 18.94 28.43 13.66
CA HIS A 851 20.36 28.77 13.56
C HIS A 851 21.19 28.35 14.77
N ASP A 852 20.56 28.16 15.92
CA ASP A 852 21.20 27.94 17.23
C ASP A 852 20.99 26.56 17.83
N GLY A 853 20.21 25.72 17.19
CA GLY A 853 19.88 24.38 17.68
C GLY A 853 18.95 24.33 18.90
N ASN A 854 18.56 25.47 19.47
CA ASN A 854 17.76 25.57 20.69
C ASN A 854 16.34 26.13 20.49
N HIS A 855 16.01 26.55 19.29
CA HIS A 855 14.69 27.10 19.01
C HIS A 855 13.64 25.98 18.91
N GLY A 856 12.58 26.08 19.71
CA GLY A 856 11.47 25.13 19.63
C GLY A 856 11.40 24.04 20.70
N GLY A 857 12.25 24.09 21.74
CA GLY A 857 12.18 23.13 22.86
C GLY A 857 12.61 21.70 22.49
N GLU A 858 13.18 20.98 23.42
CA GLU A 858 13.52 19.56 23.33
C GLU A 858 14.19 19.06 22.04
N GLY A 859 15.23 19.74 21.57
CA GLY A 859 16.16 19.13 20.62
C GLY A 859 15.75 19.15 19.14
N THR A 860 14.60 19.68 18.75
CA THR A 860 14.24 19.84 17.35
C THR A 860 14.81 21.13 16.78
N SER A 861 15.45 21.05 15.60
CA SER A 861 15.89 22.26 14.88
C SER A 861 14.80 22.88 14.01
N ILE A 862 13.65 22.21 13.90
CA ILE A 862 12.52 22.65 13.07
C ILE A 862 11.52 23.40 13.95
N TYR A 863 10.95 24.47 13.40
CA TYR A 863 9.94 25.28 14.08
C TYR A 863 8.99 25.93 13.07
N ASP A 864 7.85 26.39 13.54
CA ASP A 864 6.83 27.15 12.79
C ASP A 864 6.27 26.46 11.56
N VAL A 865 6.36 25.11 11.49
CA VAL A 865 5.70 24.36 10.42
C VAL A 865 4.18 24.55 10.54
N ARG A 866 3.53 24.96 9.44
CA ARG A 866 2.10 25.32 9.31
C ARG A 866 1.72 26.70 9.90
N ASP A 867 2.66 27.41 10.50
CA ASP A 867 2.40 28.73 11.08
C ASP A 867 3.14 29.85 10.34
N LEU A 868 4.37 29.59 9.90
CA LEU A 868 5.16 30.57 9.17
C LEU A 868 5.80 29.97 7.91
N GLY A 869 5.96 30.81 6.90
CA GLY A 869 6.74 30.51 5.70
C GLY A 869 7.99 31.37 5.63
N TYR A 870 9.13 30.74 5.39
CA TYR A 870 10.44 31.37 5.33
C TYR A 870 11.12 31.02 3.99
N TYR A 871 11.48 32.07 3.24
CA TYR A 871 12.01 31.88 1.87
C TYR A 871 13.26 32.72 1.64
N TRP A 872 14.39 32.05 1.39
CA TRP A 872 15.63 32.73 1.09
C TRP A 872 15.59 33.52 -0.20
N THR A 873 16.39 34.62 -0.21
CA THR A 873 16.89 35.30 -1.42
C THR A 873 18.39 35.13 -1.53
N ALA A 874 18.96 35.37 -2.70
CA ALA A 874 20.41 35.42 -2.90
C ALA A 874 21.06 36.66 -2.28
N CYS A 875 20.27 37.61 -1.80
CA CYS A 875 20.72 38.88 -1.29
C CYS A 875 21.32 38.75 0.12
N ALA A 876 22.61 39.03 0.24
CA ALA A 876 23.25 39.23 1.52
C ALA A 876 22.89 40.61 2.11
N ASN A 877 22.99 40.75 3.42
CA ASN A 877 22.75 42.01 4.08
C ASN A 877 24.00 42.91 4.03
N ARG A 878 23.87 44.17 4.48
CA ARG A 878 24.89 45.23 4.46
C ARG A 878 26.17 44.82 5.17
N TYR A 879 27.32 45.23 4.56
CA TYR A 879 28.63 44.97 5.12
C TYR A 879 29.25 46.12 5.92
N ASN A 880 28.62 47.27 5.92
CA ASN A 880 29.14 48.50 6.59
C ASN A 880 28.54 48.74 7.98
N SER A 881 27.54 48.03 8.37
CA SER A 881 26.95 48.19 9.71
C SER A 881 27.53 47.15 10.65
N THR A 882 27.92 47.52 11.83
CA THR A 882 28.53 46.62 12.79
C THR A 882 27.49 45.72 13.46
N THR A 883 26.27 46.22 13.71
CA THR A 883 25.16 45.49 14.29
C THR A 883 23.82 46.00 13.76
N ASN A 884 22.82 45.10 13.66
CA ASN A 884 21.43 45.44 13.41
C ASN A 884 20.73 45.83 14.73
N ALA A 885 19.46 46.23 14.66
CA ALA A 885 18.65 46.64 15.83
C ALA A 885 18.56 45.56 16.92
N SER A 886 18.82 44.31 16.59
CA SER A 886 18.83 43.15 17.52
C SER A 886 20.23 42.84 18.04
N GLY A 887 21.25 43.68 17.77
CA GLY A 887 22.63 43.41 18.24
C GLY A 887 23.41 42.36 17.44
N VAL A 888 22.87 41.89 16.33
CA VAL A 888 23.54 40.90 15.48
C VAL A 888 24.38 41.61 14.41
N GLU A 889 25.62 41.13 14.22
CA GLU A 889 26.47 41.64 13.17
C GLU A 889 25.81 41.41 11.78
N THR A 890 25.60 42.48 11.02
CA THR A 890 24.82 42.44 9.78
C THR A 890 25.44 41.56 8.70
N ARG A 891 26.75 41.34 8.71
CA ARG A 891 27.43 40.41 7.79
C ARG A 891 26.98 38.94 7.99
N LYS A 892 26.46 38.59 9.16
CA LYS A 892 25.96 37.23 9.47
C LYS A 892 24.49 37.01 9.08
N THR A 893 23.85 38.01 8.48
CA THR A 893 22.45 37.97 8.07
C THR A 893 22.33 38.07 6.56
N SER A 894 21.18 37.58 6.06
CA SER A 894 20.74 37.72 4.69
C SER A 894 19.27 38.06 4.60
N LYS A 895 18.82 38.47 3.45
CA LYS A 895 17.43 38.84 3.22
C LYS A 895 16.59 37.64 2.84
N MET A 896 15.35 37.62 3.29
CA MET A 896 14.38 36.57 3.03
C MET A 896 12.97 37.10 3.08
N MET A 897 12.02 36.39 2.49
CA MET A 897 10.60 36.63 2.72
C MET A 897 10.11 35.82 3.92
N ILE A 898 9.37 36.49 4.82
CA ILE A 898 8.64 35.82 5.90
C ILE A 898 7.13 36.06 5.71
N MET A 899 6.36 35.03 6.00
CA MET A 899 4.89 35.04 5.99
C MET A 899 4.40 34.50 7.33
N LEU A 900 3.48 35.19 7.98
CA LEU A 900 2.90 34.82 9.26
C LEU A 900 1.41 34.51 9.12
N ARG A 901 0.99 33.38 9.67
CA ARG A 901 -0.41 32.94 9.64
C ARG A 901 -1.30 33.79 10.55
N GLU A 902 -0.92 33.97 11.82
CA GLU A 902 -1.80 34.60 12.81
C GLU A 902 -1.97 36.13 12.57
N ALA A 903 -0.94 36.78 12.04
CA ALA A 903 -0.96 38.23 11.86
C ALA A 903 -1.41 38.69 10.48
N ASN A 904 -1.75 37.77 9.57
CA ASN A 904 -2.01 38.07 8.16
C ASN A 904 -0.93 39.03 7.59
N TYR A 905 0.33 38.61 7.68
CA TYR A 905 1.49 39.45 7.51
C TYR A 905 2.52 38.84 6.56
N ILE A 906 3.09 39.71 5.74
CA ILE A 906 4.20 39.36 4.83
C ILE A 906 5.25 40.44 4.87
N ARG A 907 6.52 40.07 4.82
CA ARG A 907 7.65 40.96 4.65
C ARG A 907 8.66 40.37 3.67
N ALA A 908 8.80 41.00 2.52
CA ALA A 908 9.64 40.48 1.43
C ALA A 908 11.13 40.62 1.67
N GLY A 909 11.58 41.52 2.53
CA GLY A 909 12.99 41.77 2.79
C GLY A 909 13.40 41.65 4.26
N HIS A 910 12.84 40.69 4.96
CA HIS A 910 13.18 40.43 6.35
C HIS A 910 14.62 39.94 6.50
N GLU A 911 15.29 40.37 7.59
CA GLU A 911 16.66 39.97 7.88
C GLU A 911 16.69 38.74 8.79
N GLN A 912 17.47 37.75 8.39
CA GLN A 912 17.67 36.55 9.21
C GLN A 912 19.12 36.03 9.12
N ARG A 913 19.51 35.27 10.12
CA ARG A 913 20.84 34.70 10.21
C ARG A 913 21.08 33.67 9.11
N LYS A 914 22.22 33.76 8.45
CA LYS A 914 22.63 32.80 7.39
C LYS A 914 22.75 31.36 7.87
N ALA A 915 22.97 31.16 9.18
CA ALA A 915 23.04 29.83 9.79
C ALA A 915 21.66 29.15 9.91
N ALA A 916 20.56 29.90 9.84
CA ALA A 916 19.23 29.31 9.72
C ALA A 916 19.05 28.63 8.33
N ALA A 917 18.14 27.70 8.25
CA ALA A 917 17.83 27.07 6.99
C ALA A 917 16.34 27.25 6.62
N TYR A 918 16.12 27.69 5.40
CA TYR A 918 14.80 28.05 4.88
C TYR A 918 14.54 27.44 3.52
N ALA A 919 13.30 27.51 3.07
CA ALA A 919 12.90 27.09 1.75
C ALA A 919 13.49 28.01 0.66
N ILE A 920 13.59 27.47 -0.52
CA ILE A 920 13.93 28.23 -1.74
C ILE A 920 12.78 28.08 -2.73
N ARG A 921 12.36 29.22 -3.31
CA ARG A 921 11.45 29.26 -4.45
C ARG A 921 12.25 29.69 -5.68
N PRO A 922 12.69 28.77 -6.53
CA PRO A 922 13.54 29.11 -7.68
C PRO A 922 12.88 30.07 -8.68
N VAL A 923 13.69 30.92 -9.30
CA VAL A 923 13.28 31.76 -10.44
C VAL A 923 14.14 31.43 -11.65
N LEU A 924 13.65 31.71 -12.87
CA LEU A 924 14.44 31.50 -14.08
C LEU A 924 15.70 32.35 -14.05
N GLU A 925 16.83 31.77 -14.48
CA GLU A 925 18.14 32.41 -14.47
C GLU A 925 18.22 33.52 -15.52
N ASP A 926 17.76 33.31 -16.75
CA ASP A 926 17.86 34.23 -17.87
C ASP A 926 16.51 34.91 -18.13
N GLN A 927 16.20 35.95 -17.34
CA GLN A 927 14.94 36.67 -17.45
C GLN A 927 15.02 37.99 -18.21
N HIS A 928 16.17 38.37 -18.70
CA HIS A 928 16.45 39.63 -19.44
C HIS A 928 17.21 39.43 -20.73
#